data_088f3c24c775bc0316e3a4dad1a0919c
#
_entry.id   088f3c24c775bc0316e3a4dad1a0919c
#
_cell.length_a   1.000
_cell.length_b   1.000
_cell.length_c   1.000
_cell.angle_alpha   90.00
_cell.angle_beta   90.00
_cell.angle_gamma   90.00
#
_symmetry.space_group_name_H-M   'P 1'
#
loop_
_entity.id
_entity.type
_entity.pdbx_description
1 polymer ?
#
loop_
_entity_poly.entity_id
_entity_poly.type
_entity_poly.pdbx_seq_one_letter_code
_entity_poly.pdbx_strand_id
1 'polypeptide(L)'
;MDCGPSCLAIIAKHYGRKVEREQLREICSLGKDGVSLLGISKAAENLGFKTIGGRLSSDILANELPLPCIVHWNQNHFVVVYKIKKSKKGKFTVYVADPGKGLVTYTKEEFCEHWVSTKTNGEEKGIALLLEPTEQFYAQKDAKIVPTQNRLKFLWGYLKKYKRFFTQLILGLLLGSLLQLVFPFLTQAIVDTGIGGKDIGFVWLVLLAEMMLLFSRTAIDFIRSKILLHISTRINISLISDFFIKLMKLPMKFFDTKLMGDLLQRIEDHRRVEQFLTSSSLSLLFSFFTFLVFGIVLAVYNLGIFLVFLFGTSLYAGWIILFLKKRRQLDYKYFEQAGRNRNVTYQLINGMQEIKLQGCEQRKRWEWEDVQADLFKVNLQSLNLQQIQQAGSITINEVKNILITVLAATAVIHGSMTLGMMLAVQYIIGQLNSPVEQLIQFIYSWQDVSISLDRMNEIHTETNEENAKRTRNAYIDETLEGHSLKIKDLSFKYDIYSPKDILSDINLSIPNGKVTAIVGASGSGKTTLVKLLLGFYEPLNGSIQIGSAKLNEYNLGWWRSQCGAVMQEGYLFSDTIARNIAISDDEPDIERLRYAARVANIADYIEALPLAYNTMIGQDGQGISQGQRQRILIARVVYKNPMFVFLDEATNALDANNERAITENLSDFYKGKTVVVVAHRLSTVRNADQIVVLDEGKIAEVGTHEELTATRGKYFALVKNQLELGN
;
A
#
# COMPACT_ATOMS: atom_id res chain seq x y z
N MET A 1 4.30 -1.77 12.48
CA MET A 1 3.07 -0.98 12.64
C MET A 1 1.87 -1.81 13.07
N ASP A 2 1.65 -3.01 12.55
CA ASP A 2 0.51 -3.90 12.88
C ASP A 2 0.63 -4.71 14.18
N CYS A 3 1.60 -4.44 15.02
CA CYS A 3 1.84 -5.27 16.20
C CYS A 3 0.63 -5.33 17.15
N GLY A 4 -0.02 -4.19 17.42
CA GLY A 4 -1.20 -4.12 18.29
C GLY A 4 -2.39 -4.93 17.76
N PRO A 5 -2.91 -4.67 16.55
CA PRO A 5 -3.97 -5.47 15.92
C PRO A 5 -3.63 -6.95 15.83
N SER A 6 -2.35 -7.28 15.54
CA SER A 6 -1.89 -8.66 15.48
C SER A 6 -1.86 -9.34 16.84
N CYS A 7 -1.46 -8.65 17.90
CA CYS A 7 -1.54 -9.15 19.27
C CYS A 7 -2.99 -9.44 19.68
N LEU A 8 -3.91 -8.54 19.35
CA LEU A 8 -5.34 -8.73 19.63
C LEU A 8 -5.93 -9.92 18.85
N ALA A 9 -5.53 -10.09 17.57
CA ALA A 9 -5.90 -11.26 16.77
C ALA A 9 -5.38 -12.58 17.37
N ILE A 10 -4.15 -12.58 17.91
CA ILE A 10 -3.56 -13.75 18.59
C ILE A 10 -4.37 -14.11 19.82
N ILE A 11 -4.74 -13.12 20.66
CA ILE A 11 -5.52 -13.33 21.88
C ILE A 11 -6.95 -13.77 21.54
N ALA A 12 -7.62 -13.12 20.58
CA ALA A 12 -8.95 -13.53 20.14
C ALA A 12 -8.96 -14.99 19.65
N LYS A 13 -7.92 -15.39 18.89
CA LYS A 13 -7.74 -16.76 18.43
C LYS A 13 -7.46 -17.74 19.58
N HIS A 14 -6.74 -17.32 20.61
CA HIS A 14 -6.50 -18.13 21.81
C HIS A 14 -7.80 -18.48 22.51
N TYR A 15 -8.75 -17.54 22.57
CA TYR A 15 -10.09 -17.76 23.14
C TYR A 15 -11.11 -18.33 22.14
N GLY A 16 -10.64 -18.84 20.96
CA GLY A 16 -11.45 -19.59 20.01
C GLY A 16 -12.13 -18.78 18.91
N ARG A 17 -11.93 -17.45 18.84
CA ARG A 17 -12.53 -16.56 17.84
C ARG A 17 -11.51 -16.08 16.83
N LYS A 18 -11.80 -16.24 15.55
CA LYS A 18 -10.97 -15.75 14.46
C LYS A 18 -11.48 -14.40 13.98
N VAL A 19 -10.70 -13.33 14.19
CA VAL A 19 -11.01 -11.97 13.76
C VAL A 19 -10.04 -11.57 12.63
N GLU A 20 -10.54 -10.90 11.59
CA GLU A 20 -9.71 -10.43 10.50
C GLU A 20 -8.84 -9.24 10.92
N ARG A 21 -7.58 -9.21 10.44
CA ARG A 21 -6.62 -8.15 10.81
C ARG A 21 -7.05 -6.78 10.32
N GLU A 22 -7.67 -6.71 9.14
CA GLU A 22 -8.16 -5.47 8.54
C GLU A 22 -9.21 -4.81 9.45
N GLN A 23 -10.15 -5.58 9.94
CA GLN A 23 -11.16 -5.11 10.89
C GLN A 23 -10.50 -4.60 12.19
N LEU A 24 -9.48 -5.30 12.68
CA LEU A 24 -8.76 -4.89 13.89
C LEU A 24 -7.93 -3.62 13.67
N ARG A 25 -7.35 -3.43 12.49
CA ARG A 25 -6.62 -2.20 12.13
C ARG A 25 -7.53 -0.98 12.19
N GLU A 26 -8.73 -1.09 11.63
CA GLU A 26 -9.72 -0.03 11.63
C GLU A 26 -10.21 0.29 13.05
N ILE A 27 -10.61 -0.74 13.81
CA ILE A 27 -11.09 -0.57 15.18
C ILE A 27 -9.99 -0.05 16.12
N CYS A 28 -8.72 -0.43 15.90
CA CYS A 28 -7.58 0.07 16.68
C CYS A 28 -7.14 1.49 16.29
N SER A 29 -7.71 2.11 15.24
CA SER A 29 -7.26 3.40 14.69
C SER A 29 -5.77 3.44 14.36
N LEU A 30 -5.30 2.49 13.54
CA LEU A 30 -3.89 2.39 13.14
C LEU A 30 -3.44 3.63 12.36
N GLY A 31 -2.47 4.39 12.91
CA GLY A 31 -1.83 5.53 12.27
C GLY A 31 -0.44 5.21 11.69
N LYS A 32 0.24 6.22 11.10
CA LYS A 32 1.63 6.10 10.62
C LYS A 32 2.63 5.73 11.73
N ASP A 33 2.38 6.21 12.94
CA ASP A 33 3.20 5.97 14.11
C ASP A 33 2.85 4.65 14.85
N GLY A 34 1.87 3.90 14.33
CA GLY A 34 1.39 2.66 14.92
C GLY A 34 0.06 2.81 15.67
N VAL A 35 -0.16 2.01 16.69
CA VAL A 35 -1.38 1.99 17.51
C VAL A 35 -1.05 2.31 18.95
N SER A 36 -1.87 3.12 19.62
CA SER A 36 -1.76 3.38 21.05
C SER A 36 -2.28 2.21 21.87
N LEU A 37 -1.78 2.04 23.11
CA LEU A 37 -2.28 1.01 24.03
C LEU A 37 -3.79 1.20 24.32
N LEU A 38 -4.24 2.45 24.37
CA LEU A 38 -5.66 2.78 24.53
C LEU A 38 -6.47 2.34 23.28
N GLY A 39 -5.93 2.51 22.08
CA GLY A 39 -6.54 2.02 20.84
C GLY A 39 -6.73 0.50 20.86
N ILE A 40 -5.72 -0.24 21.32
CA ILE A 40 -5.81 -1.71 21.48
C ILE A 40 -6.85 -2.08 22.54
N SER A 41 -6.88 -1.38 23.68
CA SER A 41 -7.84 -1.59 24.76
C SER A 41 -9.27 -1.39 24.27
N LYS A 42 -9.56 -0.27 23.61
CA LYS A 42 -10.89 0.03 23.06
C LYS A 42 -11.32 -0.95 21.96
N ALA A 43 -10.40 -1.34 21.10
CA ALA A 43 -10.67 -2.38 20.11
C ALA A 43 -11.02 -3.73 20.77
N ALA A 44 -10.31 -4.09 21.82
CA ALA A 44 -10.61 -5.30 22.60
C ALA A 44 -11.99 -5.21 23.28
N GLU A 45 -12.35 -4.05 23.87
CA GLU A 45 -13.67 -3.83 24.45
C GLU A 45 -14.78 -3.96 23.39
N ASN A 46 -14.58 -3.41 22.19
CA ASN A 46 -15.52 -3.57 21.07
C ASN A 46 -15.70 -5.03 20.63
N LEU A 47 -14.69 -5.86 20.81
CA LEU A 47 -14.77 -7.30 20.56
C LEU A 47 -15.45 -8.07 21.69
N GLY A 48 -15.72 -7.42 22.82
CA GLY A 48 -16.34 -8.03 23.99
C GLY A 48 -15.33 -8.52 25.03
N PHE A 49 -14.10 -8.01 25.06
CA PHE A 49 -13.18 -8.20 26.18
C PHE A 49 -13.38 -7.11 27.23
N LYS A 50 -13.10 -7.46 28.48
CA LYS A 50 -12.84 -6.47 29.53
C LYS A 50 -11.33 -6.23 29.59
N THR A 51 -10.92 -4.95 29.63
CA THR A 51 -9.50 -4.61 29.57
C THR A 51 -9.04 -3.82 30.80
N ILE A 52 -7.82 -4.08 31.25
CA ILE A 52 -7.15 -3.33 32.31
C ILE A 52 -5.71 -3.08 31.88
N GLY A 53 -5.33 -1.82 31.70
CA GLY A 53 -3.96 -1.40 31.40
C GLY A 53 -3.26 -0.84 32.63
N GLY A 54 -2.00 -1.22 32.86
CA GLY A 54 -1.25 -0.74 34.01
C GLY A 54 0.26 -0.88 33.89
N ARG A 55 0.96 -0.22 34.82
CA ARG A 55 2.41 -0.37 35.02
C ARG A 55 2.64 -1.36 36.17
N LEU A 56 3.37 -2.42 35.91
CA LEU A 56 3.48 -3.58 36.79
C LEU A 56 4.95 -3.99 36.96
N SER A 57 5.29 -4.59 38.09
CA SER A 57 6.59 -5.24 38.27
C SER A 57 6.61 -6.63 37.65
N SER A 58 7.79 -7.16 37.38
CA SER A 58 7.96 -8.50 36.80
C SER A 58 7.39 -9.62 37.72
N ASP A 59 7.38 -9.40 39.00
CA ASP A 59 6.89 -10.38 39.98
C ASP A 59 5.35 -10.41 40.01
N ILE A 60 4.68 -9.27 39.88
CA ILE A 60 3.23 -9.19 39.71
C ILE A 60 2.82 -9.83 38.39
N LEU A 61 3.52 -9.54 37.29
CA LEU A 61 3.26 -10.16 35.98
C LEU A 61 3.35 -11.69 36.05
N ALA A 62 4.31 -12.23 36.83
CA ALA A 62 4.54 -13.67 36.92
C ALA A 62 3.61 -14.40 37.89
N ASN A 63 3.05 -13.71 38.91
CA ASN A 63 2.35 -14.35 40.02
C ASN A 63 0.84 -14.15 40.02
N GLU A 64 0.36 -12.97 39.58
CA GLU A 64 -0.98 -12.49 39.89
C GLU A 64 -1.85 -12.25 38.65
N LEU A 65 -1.28 -12.28 37.44
CA LEU A 65 -2.02 -11.84 36.27
C LEU A 65 -2.54 -12.98 35.42
N PRO A 66 -3.75 -12.85 34.87
CA PRO A 66 -4.27 -13.76 33.88
C PRO A 66 -3.48 -13.66 32.56
N LEU A 67 -3.14 -14.79 31.97
CA LEU A 67 -2.49 -14.90 30.68
C LEU A 67 -3.49 -15.48 29.67
N PRO A 68 -3.46 -15.05 28.39
CA PRO A 68 -2.46 -14.18 27.74
C PRO A 68 -2.73 -12.68 27.97
N CYS A 69 -1.65 -11.87 28.00
CA CYS A 69 -1.70 -10.42 28.08
C CYS A 69 -0.82 -9.76 27.01
N ILE A 70 -1.09 -8.51 26.64
CA ILE A 70 -0.27 -7.71 25.73
C ILE A 70 0.70 -6.88 26.56
N VAL A 71 1.99 -6.87 26.19
CA VAL A 71 3.00 -6.05 26.84
C VAL A 71 3.67 -5.11 25.84
N HIS A 72 4.04 -3.90 26.31
CA HIS A 72 4.74 -2.91 25.53
C HIS A 72 6.24 -3.22 25.52
N TRP A 73 6.80 -3.44 24.36
CA TRP A 73 8.12 -4.00 24.12
C TRP A 73 9.04 -2.98 23.48
N ASN A 74 10.24 -2.79 24.01
CA ASN A 74 11.23 -1.81 23.52
C ASN A 74 10.66 -0.40 23.31
N GLN A 75 9.60 -0.02 24.02
CA GLN A 75 8.90 1.27 23.93
C GLN A 75 8.31 1.62 22.54
N ASN A 76 8.33 0.70 21.58
CA ASN A 76 7.87 0.93 20.21
C ASN A 76 7.13 -0.27 19.56
N HIS A 77 6.95 -1.36 20.33
CA HIS A 77 6.38 -2.62 19.82
C HIS A 77 5.40 -3.24 20.84
N PHE A 78 4.50 -4.11 20.40
CA PHE A 78 3.61 -4.88 21.25
C PHE A 78 3.80 -6.37 20.99
N VAL A 79 3.83 -7.15 22.07
CA VAL A 79 3.94 -8.61 22.02
C VAL A 79 2.96 -9.24 23.01
N VAL A 80 2.62 -10.51 22.82
CA VAL A 80 1.72 -11.27 23.70
C VAL A 80 2.52 -12.19 24.59
N VAL A 81 2.41 -12.03 25.89
CA VAL A 81 2.89 -13.02 26.86
C VAL A 81 1.77 -14.04 27.07
N TYR A 82 2.02 -15.30 26.65
CA TYR A 82 0.99 -16.34 26.72
C TYR A 82 1.24 -17.41 27.77
N LYS A 83 2.46 -17.51 28.32
CA LYS A 83 2.80 -18.48 29.35
C LYS A 83 4.05 -18.05 30.11
N ILE A 84 4.06 -18.29 31.42
CA ILE A 84 5.22 -18.11 32.28
C ILE A 84 5.45 -19.44 33.05
N LYS A 85 6.66 -19.98 33.00
CA LYS A 85 7.06 -21.17 33.79
C LYS A 85 8.03 -20.75 34.87
N LYS A 86 7.71 -21.08 36.12
CA LYS A 86 8.60 -20.84 37.31
C LYS A 86 9.51 -22.04 37.52
N SER A 87 10.78 -21.76 37.76
CA SER A 87 11.75 -22.75 38.21
C SER A 87 11.83 -22.74 39.74
N LYS A 88 12.18 -23.89 40.37
CA LYS A 88 12.33 -24.04 41.82
C LYS A 88 13.34 -23.09 42.49
N LYS A 89 14.15 -22.35 41.71
CA LYS A 89 15.16 -21.38 42.19
C LYS A 89 14.75 -19.91 42.02
N GLY A 90 13.46 -19.59 41.94
CA GLY A 90 12.98 -18.19 41.77
C GLY A 90 13.20 -17.55 40.39
N LYS A 91 13.82 -18.28 39.45
CA LYS A 91 13.96 -17.87 38.06
C LYS A 91 12.69 -18.28 37.30
N PHE A 92 12.19 -17.41 36.45
CA PHE A 92 11.10 -17.75 35.57
C PHE A 92 11.45 -17.56 34.08
N THR A 93 10.81 -18.34 33.23
CA THR A 93 10.96 -18.29 31.77
C THR A 93 9.67 -17.78 31.18
N VAL A 94 9.74 -16.75 30.37
CA VAL A 94 8.59 -16.09 29.72
C VAL A 94 8.47 -16.56 28.28
N TYR A 95 7.27 -17.01 27.92
CA TYR A 95 6.93 -17.43 26.57
C TYR A 95 6.15 -16.32 25.89
N VAL A 96 6.69 -15.78 24.84
CA VAL A 96 6.19 -14.61 24.12
C VAL A 96 5.79 -15.00 22.70
N ALA A 97 4.61 -14.57 22.27
CA ALA A 97 4.21 -14.57 20.87
C ALA A 97 4.41 -13.16 20.30
N ASP A 98 5.48 -13.01 19.57
CA ASP A 98 5.84 -11.76 18.90
C ASP A 98 5.27 -11.78 17.47
N PRO A 99 4.39 -10.82 17.08
CA PRO A 99 3.88 -10.75 15.72
C PRO A 99 4.95 -10.71 14.62
N GLY A 100 6.12 -10.14 14.91
CA GLY A 100 7.23 -10.03 13.96
C GLY A 100 8.18 -11.25 13.97
N LYS A 101 8.40 -11.86 15.16
CA LYS A 101 9.41 -12.92 15.33
C LYS A 101 8.81 -14.33 15.50
N GLY A 102 7.50 -14.42 15.79
CA GLY A 102 6.82 -15.67 16.09
C GLY A 102 6.90 -16.04 17.58
N LEU A 103 6.94 -17.34 17.89
CA LEU A 103 7.04 -17.80 19.28
C LEU A 103 8.48 -17.77 19.75
N VAL A 104 8.76 -16.98 20.79
CA VAL A 104 10.09 -16.77 21.36
C VAL A 104 10.04 -17.05 22.87
N THR A 105 11.14 -17.49 23.43
CA THR A 105 11.28 -17.77 24.85
C THR A 105 12.41 -16.93 25.42
N TYR A 106 12.15 -16.22 26.53
CA TYR A 106 13.12 -15.34 27.20
C TYR A 106 13.33 -15.78 28.64
N THR A 107 14.56 -15.58 29.15
CA THR A 107 14.82 -15.60 30.57
C THR A 107 14.22 -14.39 31.28
N LYS A 108 14.15 -14.35 32.61
CA LYS A 108 13.64 -13.19 33.38
C LYS A 108 14.42 -11.93 33.03
N GLU A 109 15.74 -12.06 33.03
CA GLU A 109 16.69 -10.98 32.81
C GLU A 109 16.50 -10.38 31.40
N GLU A 110 16.54 -11.19 30.34
CA GLU A 110 16.33 -10.79 28.95
C GLU A 110 14.94 -10.17 28.72
N PHE A 111 13.91 -10.75 29.35
CA PHE A 111 12.55 -10.21 29.24
C PHE A 111 12.45 -8.81 29.86
N CYS A 112 13.01 -8.61 31.05
CA CYS A 112 12.99 -7.33 31.75
C CYS A 112 13.77 -6.26 31.00
N GLU A 113 14.89 -6.58 30.36
CA GLU A 113 15.69 -5.66 29.56
C GLU A 113 14.86 -5.01 28.43
N HIS A 114 13.96 -5.76 27.83
CA HIS A 114 13.10 -5.28 26.74
C HIS A 114 11.76 -4.72 27.19
N TRP A 115 11.24 -5.15 28.33
CA TRP A 115 9.89 -4.80 28.79
C TRP A 115 9.84 -3.61 29.75
N VAL A 116 10.85 -3.45 30.60
CA VAL A 116 10.89 -2.38 31.61
C VAL A 116 10.97 -1.02 30.93
N SER A 117 10.00 -0.16 31.23
CA SER A 117 9.92 1.18 30.63
C SER A 117 10.20 2.32 31.63
N THR A 118 10.06 2.07 32.93
CA THR A 118 10.23 3.09 33.99
C THR A 118 10.81 2.49 35.25
N LYS A 119 11.62 3.30 35.97
CA LYS A 119 12.05 3.03 37.35
C LYS A 119 11.36 4.04 38.25
N THR A 120 10.45 3.60 39.11
CA THR A 120 9.71 4.45 40.05
C THR A 120 9.93 3.91 41.45
N ASN A 121 10.43 4.74 42.36
CA ASN A 121 10.74 4.36 43.77
C ASN A 121 11.70 3.15 43.90
N GLY A 122 12.67 2.99 42.99
CA GLY A 122 13.58 1.87 42.97
C GLY A 122 13.04 0.56 42.38
N GLU A 123 11.75 0.50 42.02
CA GLU A 123 11.13 -0.66 41.36
C GLU A 123 11.13 -0.49 39.83
N GLU A 124 11.51 -1.56 39.13
CA GLU A 124 11.46 -1.67 37.68
C GLU A 124 10.06 -2.08 37.24
N LYS A 125 9.37 -1.21 36.46
CA LYS A 125 8.01 -1.42 36.00
C LYS A 125 7.91 -1.38 34.47
N GLY A 126 7.15 -2.34 33.92
CA GLY A 126 6.77 -2.39 32.50
C GLY A 126 5.25 -2.20 32.31
N ILE A 127 4.84 -1.89 31.11
CA ILE A 127 3.44 -1.67 30.74
C ILE A 127 2.83 -2.97 30.23
N ALA A 128 1.66 -3.34 30.76
CA ALA A 128 0.87 -4.48 30.30
C ALA A 128 -0.62 -4.11 30.15
N LEU A 129 -1.28 -4.76 29.19
CA LEU A 129 -2.73 -4.72 28.98
C LEU A 129 -3.27 -6.13 29.16
N LEU A 130 -4.13 -6.27 30.14
CA LEU A 130 -4.84 -7.51 30.48
C LEU A 130 -6.15 -7.56 29.71
N LEU A 131 -6.52 -8.75 29.23
CA LEU A 131 -7.75 -8.96 28.46
C LEU A 131 -8.47 -10.21 29.02
N GLU A 132 -9.70 -10.02 29.43
CA GLU A 132 -10.59 -11.10 29.86
C GLU A 132 -11.81 -11.16 28.94
N PRO A 133 -12.13 -12.31 28.32
CA PRO A 133 -13.30 -12.44 27.48
C PRO A 133 -14.58 -12.39 28.32
N THR A 134 -15.56 -11.60 27.89
CA THR A 134 -16.90 -11.53 28.50
C THR A 134 -17.89 -12.43 27.75
N GLU A 135 -19.10 -12.57 28.25
CA GLU A 135 -20.18 -13.27 27.54
C GLU A 135 -20.46 -12.65 26.17
N GLN A 136 -20.28 -11.34 26.00
CA GLN A 136 -20.45 -10.64 24.75
C GLN A 136 -19.41 -11.07 23.69
N PHE A 137 -18.18 -11.43 24.11
CA PHE A 137 -17.15 -11.94 23.22
C PHE A 137 -17.59 -13.25 22.55
N TYR A 138 -18.23 -14.15 23.30
CA TYR A 138 -18.71 -15.43 22.79
C TYR A 138 -20.07 -15.34 22.07
N ALA A 139 -20.88 -14.32 22.41
CA ALA A 139 -22.19 -14.10 21.79
C ALA A 139 -22.10 -13.46 20.39
N GLN A 140 -21.05 -12.69 20.11
CA GLN A 140 -20.82 -12.12 18.79
C GLN A 140 -20.35 -13.24 17.84
N LYS A 141 -21.19 -13.61 16.87
CA LYS A 141 -20.82 -14.56 15.80
C LYS A 141 -19.62 -14.00 15.04
N ASP A 142 -18.72 -14.92 14.62
CA ASP A 142 -17.61 -14.56 13.74
C ASP A 142 -18.10 -13.64 12.62
N ALA A 143 -17.46 -12.50 12.47
CA ALA A 143 -17.74 -11.61 11.34
C ALA A 143 -17.64 -12.45 10.07
N LYS A 144 -18.67 -12.38 9.23
CA LYS A 144 -18.73 -13.17 7.98
C LYS A 144 -17.41 -12.99 7.25
N ILE A 145 -16.62 -14.04 7.21
CA ILE A 145 -15.44 -14.13 6.35
C ILE A 145 -15.96 -13.80 4.96
N VAL A 146 -15.57 -12.65 4.41
CA VAL A 146 -15.87 -12.34 3.01
C VAL A 146 -15.23 -13.44 2.20
N PRO A 147 -16.03 -14.26 1.50
CA PRO A 147 -15.50 -15.49 0.93
C PRO A 147 -14.41 -15.18 -0.07
N THR A 148 -13.33 -15.96 -0.01
CA THR A 148 -12.22 -16.00 -0.99
C THR A 148 -12.70 -16.12 -2.46
N GLN A 149 -13.98 -16.47 -2.67
CA GLN A 149 -14.61 -16.64 -3.98
C GLN A 149 -14.63 -15.38 -4.87
N ASN A 150 -14.58 -14.18 -4.30
CA ASN A 150 -14.61 -12.95 -5.10
C ASN A 150 -13.26 -12.59 -5.74
N ARG A 151 -12.15 -13.14 -5.24
CA ARG A 151 -10.79 -12.87 -5.73
C ARG A 151 -10.58 -13.29 -7.17
N LEU A 152 -10.95 -14.55 -7.49
CA LEU A 152 -10.84 -15.09 -8.86
C LEU A 152 -11.85 -14.45 -9.81
N LYS A 153 -13.04 -14.09 -9.33
CA LYS A 153 -14.05 -13.42 -10.15
C LYS A 153 -13.63 -12.04 -10.63
N PHE A 154 -12.92 -11.29 -9.78
CA PHE A 154 -12.31 -10.01 -10.14
C PHE A 154 -11.31 -10.19 -11.28
N LEU A 155 -10.39 -11.15 -11.16
CA LEU A 155 -9.37 -11.44 -12.17
C LEU A 155 -9.97 -11.94 -13.50
N TRP A 156 -11.03 -12.76 -13.42
CA TRP A 156 -11.70 -13.29 -14.61
C TRP A 156 -12.31 -12.18 -15.49
N GLY A 157 -12.70 -11.06 -14.88
CA GLY A 157 -13.20 -9.88 -15.60
C GLY A 157 -12.19 -9.33 -16.61
N TYR A 158 -10.90 -9.29 -16.23
CA TYR A 158 -9.82 -8.81 -17.12
C TYR A 158 -9.53 -9.79 -18.25
N LEU A 159 -9.51 -11.10 -17.98
CA LEU A 159 -9.27 -12.13 -18.99
C LEU A 159 -10.37 -12.18 -20.06
N LYS A 160 -11.62 -12.03 -19.66
CA LYS A 160 -12.78 -12.12 -20.56
C LYS A 160 -12.74 -11.10 -21.71
N LYS A 161 -12.16 -9.92 -21.49
CA LYS A 161 -12.00 -8.89 -22.52
C LYS A 161 -11.08 -9.36 -23.68
N TYR A 162 -10.14 -10.24 -23.41
CA TYR A 162 -9.11 -10.69 -24.37
C TYR A 162 -9.32 -12.12 -24.86
N LYS A 163 -10.54 -12.67 -24.76
CA LYS A 163 -10.88 -14.06 -25.12
C LYS A 163 -10.34 -14.48 -26.51
N ARG A 164 -10.39 -13.60 -27.51
CA ARG A 164 -9.93 -13.87 -28.87
C ARG A 164 -8.41 -14.14 -28.93
N PHE A 165 -7.64 -13.33 -28.22
CA PHE A 165 -6.18 -13.53 -28.15
C PHE A 165 -5.83 -14.79 -27.33
N PHE A 166 -6.55 -15.09 -26.26
CA PHE A 166 -6.39 -16.33 -25.50
C PHE A 166 -6.71 -17.55 -26.36
N THR A 167 -7.75 -17.50 -27.20
CA THR A 167 -8.06 -18.58 -28.16
C THR A 167 -6.90 -18.76 -29.15
N GLN A 168 -6.33 -17.68 -29.70
CA GLN A 168 -5.15 -17.77 -30.59
C GLN A 168 -3.93 -18.37 -29.89
N LEU A 169 -3.68 -17.98 -28.62
CA LEU A 169 -2.61 -18.56 -27.82
C LEU A 169 -2.83 -20.08 -27.60
N ILE A 170 -4.03 -20.50 -27.24
CA ILE A 170 -4.37 -21.92 -27.03
C ILE A 170 -4.20 -22.70 -28.35
N LEU A 171 -4.66 -22.18 -29.46
CA LEU A 171 -4.45 -22.81 -30.78
C LEU A 171 -2.97 -22.92 -31.12
N GLY A 172 -2.18 -21.87 -30.87
CA GLY A 172 -0.74 -21.91 -31.05
C GLY A 172 -0.04 -22.93 -30.14
N LEU A 173 -0.50 -23.05 -28.88
CA LEU A 173 0.00 -24.07 -27.94
C LEU A 173 -0.32 -25.48 -28.42
N LEU A 174 -1.56 -25.74 -28.85
CA LEU A 174 -1.97 -27.04 -29.39
C LEU A 174 -1.15 -27.42 -30.61
N LEU A 175 -1.01 -26.50 -31.55
CA LEU A 175 -0.22 -26.73 -32.77
C LEU A 175 1.25 -27.01 -32.45
N GLY A 176 1.84 -26.21 -31.54
CA GLY A 176 3.23 -26.40 -31.09
C GLY A 176 3.44 -27.77 -30.42
N SER A 177 2.48 -28.21 -29.58
CA SER A 177 2.54 -29.52 -28.93
C SER A 177 2.38 -30.68 -29.93
N LEU A 178 1.51 -30.54 -30.92
CA LEU A 178 1.36 -31.53 -32.00
C LEU A 178 2.64 -31.66 -32.83
N LEU A 179 3.27 -30.53 -33.18
CA LEU A 179 4.55 -30.59 -33.88
C LEU A 179 5.64 -31.26 -33.02
N GLN A 180 5.66 -30.97 -31.73
CA GLN A 180 6.61 -31.55 -30.78
C GLN A 180 6.41 -33.05 -30.61
N LEU A 181 5.17 -33.54 -30.74
CA LEU A 181 4.85 -34.95 -30.66
C LEU A 181 5.49 -35.80 -31.79
N VAL A 182 5.81 -35.19 -32.93
CA VAL A 182 6.40 -35.90 -34.06
C VAL A 182 7.86 -36.28 -33.80
N PHE A 183 8.60 -35.48 -32.99
CA PHE A 183 10.04 -35.71 -32.76
C PHE A 183 10.42 -37.09 -32.21
N PRO A 184 9.74 -37.66 -31.19
CA PRO A 184 10.09 -39.00 -30.71
C PRO A 184 9.97 -40.10 -31.78
N PHE A 185 8.97 -39.98 -32.67
CA PHE A 185 8.77 -40.91 -33.76
C PHE A 185 9.84 -40.77 -34.87
N LEU A 186 10.28 -39.53 -35.15
CA LEU A 186 11.40 -39.30 -36.07
C LEU A 186 12.70 -39.85 -35.50
N THR A 187 12.96 -39.63 -34.21
CA THR A 187 14.14 -40.20 -33.52
C THR A 187 14.13 -41.71 -33.58
N GLN A 188 12.97 -42.33 -33.34
CA GLN A 188 12.79 -43.78 -33.48
C GLN A 188 13.05 -44.23 -34.91
N ALA A 189 12.49 -43.55 -35.91
CA ALA A 189 12.63 -43.91 -37.32
C ALA A 189 14.09 -43.82 -37.83
N ILE A 190 14.85 -42.83 -37.37
CA ILE A 190 16.29 -42.71 -37.67
C ILE A 190 17.01 -43.99 -37.25
N VAL A 191 16.73 -44.48 -36.04
CA VAL A 191 17.47 -45.63 -35.50
C VAL A 191 16.99 -46.94 -36.08
N ASP A 192 15.70 -47.18 -36.11
CA ASP A 192 15.13 -48.46 -36.48
C ASP A 192 15.17 -48.67 -38.00
N THR A 193 14.89 -47.65 -38.82
CA THR A 193 14.83 -47.74 -40.26
C THR A 193 16.13 -47.25 -40.91
N GLY A 194 16.62 -46.07 -40.51
CA GLY A 194 17.81 -45.42 -41.10
C GLY A 194 19.10 -46.19 -40.80
N ILE A 195 19.42 -46.39 -39.52
CA ILE A 195 20.61 -47.09 -39.05
C ILE A 195 20.48 -48.60 -39.25
N GLY A 196 19.33 -49.16 -38.83
CA GLY A 196 19.05 -50.60 -38.98
C GLY A 196 19.01 -51.06 -40.43
N GLY A 197 18.44 -50.24 -41.31
CA GLY A 197 18.40 -50.50 -42.77
C GLY A 197 19.65 -50.03 -43.54
N LYS A 198 20.62 -49.35 -42.87
CA LYS A 198 21.82 -48.74 -43.48
C LYS A 198 21.48 -47.77 -44.60
N ASP A 199 20.35 -47.06 -44.51
CA ASP A 199 19.85 -46.13 -45.52
C ASP A 199 20.16 -44.68 -45.11
N ILE A 200 21.28 -44.15 -45.66
CA ILE A 200 21.72 -42.80 -45.48
C ILE A 200 20.73 -41.77 -46.07
N GLY A 201 20.07 -42.13 -47.19
CA GLY A 201 19.09 -41.26 -47.85
C GLY A 201 17.89 -41.00 -46.93
N PHE A 202 17.40 -42.04 -46.24
CA PHE A 202 16.35 -41.90 -45.27
C PHE A 202 16.76 -41.01 -44.06
N VAL A 203 18.01 -41.14 -43.58
CA VAL A 203 18.54 -40.30 -42.51
C VAL A 203 18.51 -38.84 -42.91
N TRP A 204 18.95 -38.47 -44.13
CA TRP A 204 18.88 -37.12 -44.63
C TRP A 204 17.45 -36.56 -44.76
N LEU A 205 16.51 -37.44 -45.19
CA LEU A 205 15.08 -37.06 -45.27
C LEU A 205 14.53 -36.71 -43.92
N VAL A 206 14.80 -37.54 -42.88
CA VAL A 206 14.35 -37.28 -41.51
C VAL A 206 15.01 -36.03 -40.95
N LEU A 207 16.31 -35.77 -41.19
CA LEU A 207 16.96 -34.55 -40.79
C LEU A 207 16.24 -33.31 -41.36
N LEU A 208 15.87 -33.37 -42.65
CA LEU A 208 15.16 -32.28 -43.31
C LEU A 208 13.78 -32.05 -42.69
N ALA A 209 13.06 -33.13 -42.32
CA ALA A 209 11.81 -33.07 -41.62
C ALA A 209 11.96 -32.45 -40.21
N GLU A 210 12.97 -32.86 -39.42
CA GLU A 210 13.28 -32.28 -38.11
C GLU A 210 13.62 -30.80 -38.20
N MET A 211 14.43 -30.39 -39.17
CA MET A 211 14.73 -28.97 -39.40
C MET A 211 13.47 -28.16 -39.72
N MET A 212 12.61 -28.69 -40.59
CA MET A 212 11.35 -28.02 -40.95
C MET A 212 10.43 -27.88 -39.73
N LEU A 213 10.32 -28.91 -38.90
CA LEU A 213 9.56 -28.87 -37.64
C LEU A 213 10.15 -27.87 -36.65
N LEU A 214 11.47 -27.80 -36.51
CA LEU A 214 12.19 -26.84 -35.66
C LEU A 214 11.86 -25.40 -36.05
N PHE A 215 11.97 -25.08 -37.36
CA PHE A 215 11.65 -23.73 -37.85
C PHE A 215 10.16 -23.39 -37.63
N SER A 216 9.27 -24.34 -37.91
CA SER A 216 7.82 -24.16 -37.69
C SER A 216 7.50 -23.91 -36.25
N ARG A 217 8.08 -24.66 -35.30
CA ARG A 217 7.97 -24.47 -33.87
C ARG A 217 8.48 -23.10 -33.43
N THR A 218 9.68 -22.73 -33.90
CA THR A 218 10.27 -21.43 -33.56
C THR A 218 9.40 -20.27 -34.04
N ALA A 219 8.80 -20.36 -35.23
CA ALA A 219 7.90 -19.35 -35.76
C ALA A 219 6.62 -19.23 -34.89
N ILE A 220 6.05 -20.36 -34.45
CA ILE A 220 4.90 -20.38 -33.53
C ILE A 220 5.26 -19.73 -32.20
N ASP A 221 6.44 -20.04 -31.64
CA ASP A 221 6.90 -19.46 -30.37
C ASP A 221 7.12 -17.95 -30.48
N PHE A 222 7.60 -17.42 -31.58
CA PHE A 222 7.70 -15.98 -31.84
C PHE A 222 6.33 -15.30 -31.90
N ILE A 223 5.38 -15.89 -32.64
CA ILE A 223 4.02 -15.36 -32.73
C ILE A 223 3.37 -15.36 -31.34
N ARG A 224 3.47 -16.47 -30.60
CA ARG A 224 2.97 -16.61 -29.23
C ARG A 224 3.55 -15.56 -28.31
N SER A 225 4.85 -15.33 -28.33
CA SER A 225 5.53 -14.35 -27.47
C SER A 225 5.05 -12.92 -27.75
N LYS A 226 4.82 -12.54 -29.02
CA LYS A 226 4.25 -11.24 -29.38
C LYS A 226 2.81 -11.06 -28.88
N ILE A 227 1.97 -12.08 -29.05
CA ILE A 227 0.58 -12.04 -28.58
C ILE A 227 0.57 -11.94 -27.04
N LEU A 228 1.42 -12.73 -26.37
CA LEU A 228 1.54 -12.73 -24.92
C LEU A 228 1.96 -11.35 -24.38
N LEU A 229 2.99 -10.74 -24.99
CA LEU A 229 3.44 -9.41 -24.61
C LEU A 229 2.32 -8.36 -24.78
N HIS A 230 1.57 -8.44 -25.88
CA HIS A 230 0.45 -7.51 -26.12
C HIS A 230 -0.63 -7.64 -25.05
N ILE A 231 -1.03 -8.86 -24.69
CA ILE A 231 -2.03 -9.10 -23.65
C ILE A 231 -1.52 -8.65 -22.29
N SER A 232 -0.29 -9.05 -21.93
CA SER A 232 0.38 -8.72 -20.67
C SER A 232 0.43 -7.22 -20.44
N THR A 233 0.95 -6.46 -21.43
CA THR A 233 1.02 -5.00 -21.34
C THR A 233 -0.36 -4.36 -21.17
N ARG A 234 -1.36 -4.81 -21.93
CA ARG A 234 -2.73 -4.29 -21.84
C ARG A 234 -3.39 -4.56 -20.49
N ILE A 235 -3.23 -5.77 -19.96
CA ILE A 235 -3.75 -6.15 -18.64
C ILE A 235 -3.06 -5.33 -17.56
N ASN A 236 -1.73 -5.17 -17.63
CA ASN A 236 -0.95 -4.41 -16.65
C ASN A 236 -1.39 -2.94 -16.62
N ILE A 237 -1.51 -2.29 -17.78
CA ILE A 237 -2.01 -0.91 -17.87
C ILE A 237 -3.40 -0.81 -17.27
N SER A 238 -4.30 -1.76 -17.58
CA SER A 238 -5.67 -1.75 -17.07
C SER A 238 -5.71 -1.90 -15.53
N LEU A 239 -4.93 -2.84 -14.98
CA LEU A 239 -4.85 -3.09 -13.54
C LEU A 239 -4.29 -1.87 -12.79
N ILE A 240 -3.20 -1.28 -13.28
CA ILE A 240 -2.59 -0.10 -12.67
C ILE A 240 -3.51 1.11 -12.79
N SER A 241 -4.16 1.30 -13.94
CA SER A 241 -5.14 2.39 -14.14
C SER A 241 -6.31 2.27 -13.16
N ASP A 242 -6.91 1.08 -13.04
CA ASP A 242 -8.01 0.84 -12.10
C ASP A 242 -7.58 1.06 -10.64
N PHE A 243 -6.32 0.71 -10.31
CA PHE A 243 -5.74 0.99 -9.01
C PHE A 243 -5.61 2.50 -8.74
N PHE A 244 -5.09 3.28 -9.69
CA PHE A 244 -5.00 4.74 -9.54
C PHE A 244 -6.38 5.39 -9.47
N ILE A 245 -7.34 4.95 -10.30
CA ILE A 245 -8.73 5.42 -10.23
C ILE A 245 -9.31 5.15 -8.84
N LYS A 246 -9.07 3.97 -8.29
CA LYS A 246 -9.52 3.64 -6.94
C LYS A 246 -8.80 4.47 -5.89
N LEU A 247 -7.48 4.62 -6.00
CA LEU A 247 -6.66 5.41 -5.08
C LEU A 247 -7.15 6.87 -5.00
N MET A 248 -7.43 7.49 -6.14
CA MET A 248 -7.94 8.86 -6.22
C MET A 248 -9.35 9.03 -5.62
N LYS A 249 -10.09 7.94 -5.43
CA LYS A 249 -11.42 7.96 -4.80
C LYS A 249 -11.38 7.73 -3.28
N LEU A 250 -10.20 7.48 -2.71
CA LEU A 250 -10.06 7.23 -1.28
C LEU A 250 -9.99 8.54 -0.48
N PRO A 251 -10.48 8.56 0.77
CA PRO A 251 -10.43 9.75 1.62
C PRO A 251 -9.00 10.10 2.04
N MET A 252 -8.75 11.38 2.36
CA MET A 252 -7.44 11.86 2.82
C MET A 252 -6.92 11.11 4.04
N LYS A 253 -7.80 10.69 4.95
CA LYS A 253 -7.46 9.86 6.12
C LYS A 253 -6.66 8.60 5.73
N PHE A 254 -6.94 7.99 4.58
CA PHE A 254 -6.19 6.83 4.08
C PHE A 254 -4.72 7.19 3.82
N PHE A 255 -4.45 8.32 3.16
CA PHE A 255 -3.09 8.77 2.84
C PHE A 255 -2.31 9.21 4.09
N ASP A 256 -2.99 9.73 5.09
CA ASP A 256 -2.38 10.08 6.37
C ASP A 256 -1.95 8.86 7.19
N THR A 257 -2.59 7.72 6.97
CA THR A 257 -2.31 6.48 7.73
C THR A 257 -1.33 5.54 7.03
N LYS A 258 -1.11 5.69 5.71
CA LYS A 258 -0.25 4.79 4.93
C LYS A 258 1.10 5.41 4.62
N LEU A 259 2.14 4.59 4.63
CA LEU A 259 3.47 4.98 4.19
C LEU A 259 3.57 4.94 2.67
N MET A 260 4.29 5.88 2.08
CA MET A 260 4.53 5.94 0.63
C MET A 260 5.15 4.62 0.10
N GLY A 261 6.10 4.04 0.84
CA GLY A 261 6.73 2.77 0.47
C GLY A 261 5.75 1.60 0.37
N ASP A 262 4.71 1.58 1.22
CA ASP A 262 3.66 0.56 1.16
C ASP A 262 2.78 0.71 -0.09
N LEU A 263 2.49 1.94 -0.51
CA LEU A 263 1.71 2.22 -1.72
C LEU A 263 2.49 1.84 -2.98
N LEU A 264 3.78 2.18 -3.04
CA LEU A 264 4.67 1.78 -4.14
C LEU A 264 4.81 0.26 -4.24
N GLN A 265 4.87 -0.44 -3.08
CA GLN A 265 4.91 -1.91 -3.07
C GLN A 265 3.66 -2.53 -3.71
N ARG A 266 2.49 -1.89 -3.57
CA ARG A 266 1.23 -2.39 -4.14
C ARG A 266 1.21 -2.28 -5.67
N ILE A 267 1.93 -1.33 -6.25
CA ILE A 267 2.13 -1.25 -7.71
C ILE A 267 2.93 -2.48 -8.19
N GLU A 268 3.96 -2.89 -7.47
CA GLU A 268 4.70 -4.13 -7.76
C GLU A 268 3.83 -5.39 -7.57
N ASP A 269 2.91 -5.39 -6.63
CA ASP A 269 1.96 -6.49 -6.46
C ASP A 269 1.05 -6.67 -7.69
N HIS A 270 0.65 -5.57 -8.38
CA HIS A 270 -0.09 -5.64 -9.65
C HIS A 270 0.70 -6.35 -10.75
N ARG A 271 2.01 -6.08 -10.83
CA ARG A 271 2.89 -6.75 -11.81
C ARG A 271 2.97 -8.26 -11.56
N ARG A 272 3.01 -8.70 -10.29
CA ARG A 272 2.99 -10.13 -9.95
C ARG A 272 1.67 -10.79 -10.35
N VAL A 273 0.56 -10.11 -10.10
CA VAL A 273 -0.77 -10.59 -10.51
C VAL A 273 -0.88 -10.69 -12.03
N GLU A 274 -0.42 -9.68 -12.76
CA GLU A 274 -0.37 -9.68 -14.21
C GLU A 274 0.47 -10.85 -14.74
N GLN A 275 1.68 -11.04 -14.24
CA GLN A 275 2.59 -12.13 -14.65
C GLN A 275 1.98 -13.52 -14.38
N PHE A 276 1.27 -13.66 -13.26
CA PHE A 276 0.53 -14.89 -12.96
C PHE A 276 -0.60 -15.13 -13.95
N LEU A 277 -1.42 -14.12 -14.24
CA LEU A 277 -2.57 -14.22 -15.15
C LEU A 277 -2.16 -14.55 -16.59
N THR A 278 -1.05 -14.01 -17.03
CA THR A 278 -0.59 -14.13 -18.42
C THR A 278 0.42 -15.26 -18.59
N SER A 279 1.58 -15.17 -17.96
CA SER A 279 2.68 -16.12 -18.17
C SER A 279 2.45 -17.44 -17.42
N SER A 280 2.25 -17.41 -16.10
CA SER A 280 2.20 -18.61 -15.27
C SER A 280 0.98 -19.48 -15.58
N SER A 281 -0.20 -18.87 -15.77
CA SER A 281 -1.43 -19.61 -16.08
C SER A 281 -1.41 -20.24 -17.45
N LEU A 282 -0.87 -19.56 -18.47
CA LEU A 282 -0.72 -20.13 -19.81
C LEU A 282 0.33 -21.23 -19.85
N SER A 283 1.46 -21.04 -19.15
CA SER A 283 2.47 -22.09 -19.01
C SER A 283 1.92 -23.33 -18.35
N LEU A 284 1.06 -23.18 -17.35
CA LEU A 284 0.36 -24.29 -16.71
C LEU A 284 -0.53 -25.06 -17.70
N LEU A 285 -1.36 -24.34 -18.47
CA LEU A 285 -2.24 -24.96 -19.47
C LEU A 285 -1.43 -25.74 -20.51
N PHE A 286 -0.34 -25.15 -21.00
CA PHE A 286 0.58 -25.81 -21.93
C PHE A 286 1.20 -27.05 -21.31
N SER A 287 1.70 -26.97 -20.08
CA SER A 287 2.33 -28.07 -19.38
C SER A 287 1.36 -29.22 -19.13
N PHE A 288 0.13 -28.89 -18.75
CA PHE A 288 -0.91 -29.90 -18.56
C PHE A 288 -1.22 -30.65 -19.87
N PHE A 289 -1.35 -29.88 -20.98
CA PHE A 289 -1.61 -30.50 -22.29
C PHE A 289 -0.43 -31.33 -22.76
N THR A 290 0.78 -30.85 -22.66
CA THR A 290 2.02 -31.58 -23.00
C THR A 290 2.16 -32.83 -22.15
N PHE A 291 1.93 -32.73 -20.84
CA PHE A 291 1.95 -33.86 -19.93
C PHE A 291 0.94 -34.94 -20.31
N LEU A 292 -0.28 -34.55 -20.68
CA LEU A 292 -1.33 -35.49 -21.09
C LEU A 292 -0.96 -36.20 -22.41
N VAL A 293 -0.53 -35.45 -23.42
CA VAL A 293 -0.18 -35.97 -24.73
C VAL A 293 1.01 -36.94 -24.64
N PHE A 294 2.13 -36.48 -24.06
CA PHE A 294 3.32 -37.32 -23.94
C PHE A 294 3.14 -38.47 -22.94
N GLY A 295 2.30 -38.27 -21.91
CA GLY A 295 1.93 -39.32 -20.96
C GLY A 295 1.16 -40.47 -21.63
N ILE A 296 0.19 -40.12 -22.50
CA ILE A 296 -0.55 -41.14 -23.29
C ILE A 296 0.43 -41.90 -24.22
N VAL A 297 1.31 -41.18 -24.93
CA VAL A 297 2.30 -41.80 -25.82
C VAL A 297 3.21 -42.74 -25.02
N LEU A 298 3.72 -42.31 -23.86
CA LEU A 298 4.54 -43.17 -23.01
C LEU A 298 3.82 -44.39 -22.52
N ALA A 299 2.53 -44.28 -22.16
CA ALA A 299 1.69 -45.40 -21.75
C ALA A 299 1.46 -46.41 -22.90
N VAL A 300 1.32 -45.95 -24.14
CA VAL A 300 1.21 -46.79 -25.35
C VAL A 300 2.53 -47.49 -25.64
N TYR A 301 3.68 -46.84 -25.48
CA TYR A 301 4.98 -47.49 -25.65
C TYR A 301 5.23 -48.61 -24.61
N ASN A 302 5.03 -48.25 -23.32
CA ASN A 302 5.18 -49.22 -22.22
C ASN A 302 4.48 -48.74 -20.95
N LEU A 303 3.42 -49.46 -20.57
CA LEU A 303 2.62 -49.13 -19.38
C LEU A 303 3.44 -49.21 -18.07
N GLY A 304 4.38 -50.17 -17.97
CA GLY A 304 5.25 -50.30 -16.81
C GLY A 304 6.15 -49.08 -16.60
N ILE A 305 6.77 -48.57 -17.69
CA ILE A 305 7.57 -47.37 -17.67
C ILE A 305 6.73 -46.12 -17.31
N PHE A 306 5.52 -46.03 -17.84
CA PHE A 306 4.59 -44.96 -17.49
C PHE A 306 4.20 -44.98 -16.00
N LEU A 307 3.94 -46.14 -15.39
CA LEU A 307 3.62 -46.26 -13.99
C LEU A 307 4.82 -45.84 -13.09
N VAL A 308 6.04 -46.25 -13.45
CA VAL A 308 7.26 -45.80 -12.73
C VAL A 308 7.46 -44.29 -12.84
N PHE A 309 7.22 -43.71 -14.01
CA PHE A 309 7.25 -42.27 -14.23
C PHE A 309 6.21 -41.55 -13.36
N LEU A 310 4.96 -42.04 -13.33
CA LEU A 310 3.88 -41.43 -12.54
C LEU A 310 4.16 -41.52 -11.04
N PHE A 311 4.65 -42.65 -10.55
CA PHE A 311 5.02 -42.84 -9.15
C PHE A 311 6.17 -41.90 -8.75
N GLY A 312 7.26 -41.85 -9.53
CA GLY A 312 8.39 -40.97 -9.25
C GLY A 312 8.01 -39.50 -9.28
N THR A 313 7.13 -39.10 -10.22
CA THR A 313 6.62 -37.72 -10.30
C THR A 313 5.71 -37.37 -9.11
N SER A 314 4.90 -38.34 -8.63
CA SER A 314 4.08 -38.17 -7.43
C SER A 314 4.96 -38.00 -6.17
N LEU A 315 6.04 -38.76 -6.05
CA LEU A 315 7.01 -38.65 -4.96
C LEU A 315 7.73 -37.27 -5.00
N TYR A 316 8.11 -36.84 -6.19
CA TYR A 316 8.71 -35.52 -6.41
C TYR A 316 7.76 -34.39 -6.00
N ALA A 317 6.49 -34.44 -6.42
CA ALA A 317 5.48 -33.46 -6.03
C ALA A 317 5.24 -33.47 -4.51
N GLY A 318 5.12 -34.64 -3.89
CA GLY A 318 5.01 -34.81 -2.44
C GLY A 318 6.18 -34.17 -1.68
N TRP A 319 7.41 -34.40 -2.15
CA TRP A 319 8.61 -33.78 -1.58
C TRP A 319 8.50 -32.25 -1.54
N ILE A 320 8.08 -31.63 -2.63
CA ILE A 320 7.96 -30.16 -2.71
C ILE A 320 6.87 -29.62 -1.80
N ILE A 321 5.73 -30.30 -1.73
CA ILE A 321 4.59 -29.87 -0.89
C ILE A 321 5.00 -29.78 0.59
N LEU A 322 5.92 -30.63 1.08
CA LEU A 322 6.42 -30.58 2.47
C LEU A 322 7.09 -29.25 2.81
N PHE A 323 7.71 -28.58 1.84
CA PHE A 323 8.43 -27.33 2.07
C PHE A 323 7.56 -26.08 1.94
N LEU A 324 6.37 -26.15 1.33
CA LEU A 324 5.52 -24.97 1.06
C LEU A 324 5.19 -24.16 2.32
N LYS A 325 4.89 -24.85 3.44
CA LYS A 325 4.56 -24.16 4.70
C LYS A 325 5.73 -23.34 5.23
N LYS A 326 6.94 -23.90 5.22
CA LYS A 326 8.16 -23.23 5.72
C LYS A 326 8.58 -22.09 4.78
N ARG A 327 8.47 -22.28 3.47
CA ARG A 327 8.69 -21.27 2.46
C ARG A 327 7.78 -20.06 2.69
N ARG A 328 6.47 -20.28 2.86
CA ARG A 328 5.51 -19.20 3.13
C ARG A 328 5.89 -18.38 4.36
N GLN A 329 6.39 -19.00 5.43
CA GLN A 329 6.85 -18.28 6.62
C GLN A 329 8.08 -17.39 6.33
N LEU A 330 9.04 -17.90 5.52
CA LEU A 330 10.22 -17.13 5.12
C LEU A 330 9.87 -15.99 4.18
N ASP A 331 8.92 -16.19 3.27
CA ASP A 331 8.43 -15.15 2.36
C ASP A 331 7.82 -13.97 3.14
N TYR A 332 7.01 -14.22 4.18
CA TYR A 332 6.50 -13.15 5.04
C TYR A 332 7.62 -12.37 5.73
N LYS A 333 8.65 -13.06 6.27
CA LYS A 333 9.80 -12.41 6.89
C LYS A 333 10.61 -11.58 5.88
N TYR A 334 10.80 -12.12 4.68
CA TYR A 334 11.46 -11.40 3.59
C TYR A 334 10.72 -10.11 3.23
N PHE A 335 9.40 -10.17 3.09
CA PHE A 335 8.58 -8.99 2.80
C PHE A 335 8.69 -7.91 3.85
N GLU A 336 8.66 -8.30 5.12
CA GLU A 336 8.82 -7.36 6.24
C GLU A 336 10.18 -6.65 6.19
N GLN A 337 11.27 -7.42 6.06
CA GLN A 337 12.61 -6.85 6.01
C GLN A 337 12.88 -6.04 4.73
N ALA A 338 12.36 -6.48 3.60
CA ALA A 338 12.44 -5.74 2.34
C ALA A 338 11.65 -4.41 2.40
N GLY A 339 10.51 -4.40 3.08
CA GLY A 339 9.74 -3.17 3.36
C GLY A 339 10.52 -2.21 4.24
N ARG A 340 11.11 -2.73 5.34
CA ARG A 340 11.96 -1.93 6.25
C ARG A 340 13.17 -1.34 5.52
N ASN A 341 13.83 -2.13 4.69
CA ASN A 341 14.95 -1.66 3.87
C ASN A 341 14.55 -0.50 2.95
N ARG A 342 13.43 -0.61 2.25
CA ARG A 342 12.94 0.47 1.38
C ARG A 342 12.63 1.75 2.17
N ASN A 343 11.99 1.64 3.32
CA ASN A 343 11.70 2.79 4.16
C ASN A 343 12.98 3.49 4.65
N VAL A 344 13.98 2.73 5.12
CA VAL A 344 15.27 3.30 5.54
C VAL A 344 15.99 3.95 4.36
N THR A 345 16.01 3.31 3.19
CA THR A 345 16.60 3.87 1.97
C THR A 345 15.91 5.18 1.57
N TYR A 346 14.58 5.22 1.62
CA TYR A 346 13.81 6.45 1.34
C TYR A 346 14.14 7.57 2.33
N GLN A 347 14.24 7.26 3.63
CA GLN A 347 14.61 8.22 4.66
C GLN A 347 16.05 8.74 4.47
N LEU A 348 17.00 7.88 4.09
CA LEU A 348 18.39 8.29 3.80
C LEU A 348 18.45 9.29 2.64
N ILE A 349 17.72 9.02 1.55
CA ILE A 349 17.73 9.87 0.36
C ILE A 349 17.07 11.22 0.67
N ASN A 350 15.86 11.21 1.24
CA ASN A 350 15.14 12.45 1.54
C ASN A 350 15.74 13.27 2.68
N GLY A 351 16.34 12.59 3.67
CA GLY A 351 16.99 13.22 4.80
C GLY A 351 18.46 13.60 4.55
N MET A 352 18.95 13.53 3.31
CA MET A 352 20.39 13.72 3.01
C MET A 352 20.92 15.09 3.47
N GLN A 353 20.11 16.15 3.35
CA GLN A 353 20.48 17.48 3.83
C GLN A 353 20.76 17.48 5.33
N GLU A 354 19.86 16.90 6.13
CA GLU A 354 20.02 16.83 7.59
C GLU A 354 21.20 15.92 7.98
N ILE A 355 21.37 14.81 7.27
CA ILE A 355 22.51 13.91 7.48
C ILE A 355 23.82 14.65 7.29
N LYS A 356 23.92 15.46 6.22
CA LYS A 356 25.08 16.30 5.93
C LYS A 356 25.29 17.41 6.96
N LEU A 357 24.23 18.09 7.36
CA LEU A 357 24.29 19.16 8.37
C LEU A 357 24.75 18.66 9.73
N GLN A 358 24.33 17.46 10.12
CA GLN A 358 24.67 16.86 11.41
C GLN A 358 25.96 16.02 11.38
N GLY A 359 26.57 15.80 10.20
CA GLY A 359 27.77 14.98 10.06
C GLY A 359 27.59 13.53 10.52
N CYS A 360 26.35 12.99 10.35
CA CYS A 360 25.98 11.68 10.87
C CYS A 360 25.90 10.58 9.80
N GLU A 361 26.60 10.75 8.66
CA GLU A 361 26.60 9.84 7.51
C GLU A 361 26.95 8.41 7.90
N GLN A 362 28.01 8.25 8.71
CA GLN A 362 28.48 6.94 9.13
C GLN A 362 27.44 6.21 9.99
N ARG A 363 26.84 6.91 10.95
CA ARG A 363 25.80 6.34 11.82
C ARG A 363 24.58 5.90 11.00
N LYS A 364 24.12 6.76 10.07
CA LYS A 364 22.96 6.48 9.24
C LYS A 364 23.21 5.34 8.24
N ARG A 365 24.45 5.25 7.73
CA ARG A 365 24.87 4.10 6.93
C ARG A 365 24.85 2.80 7.73
N TRP A 366 25.34 2.80 8.96
CA TRP A 366 25.31 1.61 9.82
C TRP A 366 23.87 1.17 10.16
N GLU A 367 22.96 2.11 10.43
CA GLU A 367 21.53 1.79 10.63
C GLU A 367 20.93 1.06 9.40
N TRP A 368 21.35 1.45 8.20
CA TRP A 368 20.95 0.77 6.96
C TRP A 368 21.67 -0.59 6.81
N GLU A 369 22.95 -0.67 7.11
CA GLU A 369 23.73 -1.93 7.07
C GLU A 369 23.16 -2.98 8.03
N ASP A 370 22.67 -2.61 9.21
CA ASP A 370 21.99 -3.51 10.15
C ASP A 370 20.71 -4.10 9.52
N VAL A 371 19.93 -3.28 8.82
CA VAL A 371 18.75 -3.75 8.10
C VAL A 371 19.13 -4.70 6.96
N GLN A 372 20.23 -4.41 6.25
CA GLN A 372 20.78 -5.31 5.22
C GLN A 372 21.25 -6.65 5.82
N ALA A 373 21.89 -6.62 6.98
CA ALA A 373 22.31 -7.83 7.68
C ALA A 373 21.12 -8.73 8.08
N ASP A 374 20.02 -8.13 8.53
CA ASP A 374 18.79 -8.87 8.84
C ASP A 374 18.14 -9.45 7.58
N LEU A 375 18.09 -8.68 6.49
CA LEU A 375 17.60 -9.15 5.18
C LEU A 375 18.48 -10.31 4.65
N PHE A 376 19.80 -10.19 4.79
CA PHE A 376 20.74 -11.24 4.42
C PHE A 376 20.52 -12.55 5.18
N LYS A 377 20.26 -12.49 6.51
CA LYS A 377 19.92 -13.67 7.32
C LYS A 377 18.68 -14.40 6.79
N VAL A 378 17.64 -13.63 6.41
CA VAL A 378 16.42 -14.21 5.84
C VAL A 378 16.70 -14.82 4.47
N ASN A 379 17.50 -14.15 3.62
CA ASN A 379 17.91 -14.67 2.32
C ASN A 379 18.71 -15.96 2.44
N LEU A 380 19.63 -16.06 3.41
CA LEU A 380 20.38 -17.29 3.71
C LEU A 380 19.45 -18.44 4.13
N GLN A 381 18.47 -18.16 5.01
CA GLN A 381 17.48 -19.15 5.43
C GLN A 381 16.65 -19.64 4.24
N SER A 382 16.25 -18.72 3.34
CA SER A 382 15.51 -19.03 2.13
C SER A 382 16.36 -19.86 1.17
N LEU A 383 17.62 -19.46 0.94
CA LEU A 383 18.56 -20.18 0.09
C LEU A 383 18.82 -21.62 0.61
N ASN A 384 19.08 -21.78 1.90
CA ASN A 384 19.28 -23.10 2.50
C ASN A 384 18.05 -24.02 2.32
N LEU A 385 16.85 -23.45 2.53
CA LEU A 385 15.62 -24.18 2.30
C LEU A 385 15.47 -24.61 0.83
N GLN A 386 15.74 -23.67 -0.09
CA GLN A 386 15.70 -23.92 -1.53
C GLN A 386 16.73 -24.98 -1.96
N GLN A 387 17.96 -24.92 -1.44
CA GLN A 387 19.01 -25.90 -1.74
C GLN A 387 18.63 -27.32 -1.27
N ILE A 388 18.13 -27.47 -0.04
CA ILE A 388 17.68 -28.77 0.48
C ILE A 388 16.53 -29.32 -0.39
N GLN A 389 15.56 -28.47 -0.71
CA GLN A 389 14.44 -28.83 -1.55
C GLN A 389 14.92 -29.25 -2.95
N GLN A 390 15.81 -28.46 -3.56
CA GLN A 390 16.32 -28.71 -4.90
C GLN A 390 17.19 -29.97 -4.96
N ALA A 391 18.06 -30.22 -3.96
CA ALA A 391 18.86 -31.42 -3.89
C ALA A 391 17.99 -32.70 -3.85
N GLY A 392 16.97 -32.73 -2.97
CA GLY A 392 16.04 -33.85 -2.94
C GLY A 392 15.22 -34.01 -4.22
N SER A 393 14.80 -32.90 -4.82
CA SER A 393 14.06 -32.89 -6.09
C SER A 393 14.89 -33.46 -7.24
N ILE A 394 16.14 -33.02 -7.38
CA ILE A 394 17.08 -33.55 -8.40
C ILE A 394 17.32 -35.04 -8.17
N THR A 395 17.61 -35.44 -6.92
CA THR A 395 17.86 -36.84 -6.60
C THR A 395 16.67 -37.75 -6.97
N ILE A 396 15.45 -37.36 -6.59
CA ILE A 396 14.23 -38.13 -6.91
C ILE A 396 14.04 -38.20 -8.43
N ASN A 397 14.24 -37.11 -9.14
CA ASN A 397 14.06 -37.06 -10.58
C ASN A 397 15.11 -37.90 -11.32
N GLU A 398 16.39 -37.78 -10.93
CA GLU A 398 17.45 -38.59 -11.56
C GLU A 398 17.35 -40.06 -11.26
N VAL A 399 17.01 -40.48 -10.03
CA VAL A 399 16.76 -41.89 -9.69
C VAL A 399 15.59 -42.46 -10.53
N LYS A 400 14.49 -41.67 -10.67
CA LYS A 400 13.38 -42.04 -11.57
C LYS A 400 13.87 -42.22 -13.00
N ASN A 401 14.64 -41.29 -13.56
CA ASN A 401 15.14 -41.37 -14.94
C ASN A 401 16.07 -42.57 -15.14
N ILE A 402 16.97 -42.84 -14.18
CA ILE A 402 17.86 -44.01 -14.24
C ILE A 402 17.04 -45.30 -14.20
N LEU A 403 16.07 -45.43 -13.30
CA LEU A 403 15.22 -46.62 -13.23
C LEU A 403 14.47 -46.85 -14.55
N ILE A 404 13.92 -45.79 -15.17
CA ILE A 404 13.24 -45.89 -16.45
C ILE A 404 14.19 -46.31 -17.55
N THR A 405 15.42 -45.77 -17.58
CA THR A 405 16.45 -46.13 -18.56
C THR A 405 16.83 -47.62 -18.44
N VAL A 406 17.00 -48.12 -17.21
CA VAL A 406 17.28 -49.54 -16.97
C VAL A 406 16.12 -50.44 -17.43
N LEU A 407 14.88 -50.07 -17.10
CA LEU A 407 13.70 -50.82 -17.57
C LEU A 407 13.59 -50.81 -19.08
N ALA A 408 13.79 -49.69 -19.75
CA ALA A 408 13.77 -49.60 -21.21
C ALA A 408 14.89 -50.44 -21.85
N ALA A 409 16.12 -50.37 -21.31
CA ALA A 409 17.24 -51.18 -21.78
C ALA A 409 16.99 -52.69 -21.61
N THR A 410 16.42 -53.10 -20.46
CA THR A 410 16.04 -54.48 -20.20
C THR A 410 14.97 -54.95 -21.20
N ALA A 411 13.98 -54.11 -21.49
CA ALA A 411 12.95 -54.38 -22.50
C ALA A 411 13.52 -54.56 -23.92
N VAL A 412 14.56 -53.82 -24.27
CA VAL A 412 15.29 -53.97 -25.53
C VAL A 412 16.04 -55.31 -25.57
N ILE A 413 16.74 -55.68 -24.49
CA ILE A 413 17.47 -56.97 -24.40
C ILE A 413 16.51 -58.14 -24.53
N HIS A 414 15.33 -58.06 -23.96
CA HIS A 414 14.29 -59.09 -24.06
C HIS A 414 13.51 -59.06 -25.39
N GLY A 415 13.83 -58.12 -26.30
CA GLY A 415 13.19 -58.04 -27.62
C GLY A 415 11.75 -57.48 -27.60
N SER A 416 11.27 -56.97 -26.48
CA SER A 416 9.93 -56.37 -26.35
C SER A 416 9.89 -54.89 -26.80
N MET A 417 11.05 -54.28 -27.00
CA MET A 417 11.21 -52.90 -27.53
C MET A 417 12.38 -52.85 -28.51
N THR A 418 12.32 -51.96 -29.49
CA THR A 418 13.48 -51.65 -30.36
C THR A 418 14.42 -50.62 -29.70
N LEU A 419 15.65 -50.50 -30.18
CA LEU A 419 16.58 -49.50 -29.72
C LEU A 419 16.06 -48.07 -30.03
N GLY A 420 15.43 -47.88 -31.18
CA GLY A 420 14.78 -46.60 -31.53
C GLY A 420 13.63 -46.23 -30.57
N MET A 421 12.81 -47.25 -30.17
CA MET A 421 11.76 -47.03 -29.13
C MET A 421 12.36 -46.59 -27.79
N MET A 422 13.48 -47.16 -27.35
CA MET A 422 14.16 -46.76 -26.10
C MET A 422 14.61 -45.29 -26.17
N LEU A 423 15.19 -44.87 -27.29
CA LEU A 423 15.60 -43.47 -27.48
C LEU A 423 14.40 -42.51 -27.54
N ALA A 424 13.31 -42.93 -28.17
CA ALA A 424 12.04 -42.19 -28.18
C ALA A 424 11.48 -42.00 -26.77
N VAL A 425 11.50 -43.09 -25.94
CA VAL A 425 11.09 -43.02 -24.52
C VAL A 425 11.96 -42.03 -23.73
N GLN A 426 13.29 -42.06 -23.93
CA GLN A 426 14.19 -41.09 -23.27
C GLN A 426 13.86 -39.63 -23.66
N TYR A 427 13.60 -39.39 -24.95
CA TYR A 427 13.16 -38.08 -25.44
C TYR A 427 11.85 -37.64 -24.77
N ILE A 428 10.84 -38.55 -24.73
CA ILE A 428 9.53 -38.27 -24.10
C ILE A 428 9.69 -37.91 -22.63
N ILE A 429 10.53 -38.64 -21.87
CA ILE A 429 10.79 -38.36 -20.46
C ILE A 429 11.42 -36.96 -20.28
N GLY A 430 12.38 -36.63 -21.14
CA GLY A 430 12.97 -35.28 -21.17
C GLY A 430 11.90 -34.21 -21.35
N GLN A 431 10.94 -34.42 -22.25
CA GLN A 431 9.84 -33.49 -22.50
C GLN A 431 8.81 -33.46 -21.35
N LEU A 432 8.62 -34.55 -20.61
CA LEU A 432 7.70 -34.62 -19.48
C LEU A 432 8.24 -33.98 -18.19
N ASN A 433 9.56 -33.84 -18.03
CA ASN A 433 10.14 -33.22 -16.85
C ASN A 433 9.81 -31.71 -16.77
N SER A 434 9.86 -30.98 -17.89
CA SER A 434 9.54 -29.55 -17.95
C SER A 434 8.10 -29.21 -17.51
N PRO A 435 7.04 -29.90 -17.96
CA PRO A 435 5.68 -29.75 -17.43
C PRO A 435 5.56 -29.91 -15.91
N VAL A 436 6.28 -30.86 -15.33
CA VAL A 436 6.26 -31.08 -13.88
C VAL A 436 6.88 -29.92 -13.14
N GLU A 437 8.01 -29.41 -13.60
CA GLU A 437 8.64 -28.21 -13.03
C GLU A 437 7.74 -26.98 -13.15
N GLN A 438 7.05 -26.80 -14.27
CA GLN A 438 6.14 -25.67 -14.47
C GLN A 438 4.90 -25.75 -13.57
N LEU A 439 4.38 -26.95 -13.30
CA LEU A 439 3.31 -27.16 -12.31
C LEU A 439 3.74 -26.67 -10.92
N ILE A 440 4.97 -26.94 -10.54
CA ILE A 440 5.53 -26.52 -9.26
C ILE A 440 5.74 -25.00 -9.21
N GLN A 441 6.28 -24.43 -10.28
CA GLN A 441 6.42 -22.96 -10.38
C GLN A 441 5.06 -22.27 -10.32
N PHE A 442 4.02 -22.89 -10.89
CA PHE A 442 2.67 -22.38 -10.77
C PHE A 442 2.17 -22.39 -9.32
N ILE A 443 2.43 -23.45 -8.54
CA ILE A 443 2.07 -23.51 -7.12
C ILE A 443 2.75 -22.36 -6.34
N TYR A 444 4.02 -22.10 -6.62
CA TYR A 444 4.76 -20.98 -6.03
C TYR A 444 4.17 -19.63 -6.43
N SER A 445 3.96 -19.44 -7.72
CA SER A 445 3.35 -18.21 -8.24
C SER A 445 1.95 -17.95 -7.67
N TRP A 446 1.16 -19.03 -7.51
CA TRP A 446 -0.16 -18.95 -6.86
C TRP A 446 -0.07 -18.49 -5.41
N GLN A 447 0.91 -19.01 -4.65
CA GLN A 447 1.14 -18.59 -3.27
C GLN A 447 1.51 -17.11 -3.20
N ASP A 448 2.43 -16.64 -4.04
CA ASP A 448 2.89 -15.24 -4.09
C ASP A 448 1.75 -14.30 -4.50
N VAL A 449 1.00 -14.67 -5.54
CA VAL A 449 -0.16 -13.89 -6.03
C VAL A 449 -1.30 -13.87 -5.02
N SER A 450 -1.54 -14.95 -4.28
CA SER A 450 -2.57 -14.95 -3.23
C SER A 450 -2.28 -13.89 -2.16
N ILE A 451 -1.01 -13.69 -1.80
CA ILE A 451 -0.59 -12.64 -0.86
C ILE A 451 -0.77 -11.26 -1.48
N SER A 452 -0.37 -11.09 -2.75
CA SER A 452 -0.51 -9.82 -3.47
C SER A 452 -1.99 -9.44 -3.65
N LEU A 453 -2.85 -10.41 -3.96
CA LEU A 453 -4.30 -10.20 -4.08
C LEU A 453 -4.96 -9.78 -2.74
N ASP A 454 -4.50 -10.34 -1.61
CA ASP A 454 -4.99 -9.92 -0.29
C ASP A 454 -4.70 -8.45 -0.04
N ARG A 455 -3.48 -8.00 -0.37
CA ARG A 455 -3.07 -6.60 -0.23
C ARG A 455 -3.78 -5.65 -1.20
N MET A 456 -3.98 -6.08 -2.44
CA MET A 456 -4.74 -5.30 -3.43
C MET A 456 -6.19 -5.17 -3.00
N ASN A 457 -6.79 -6.25 -2.49
CA ASN A 457 -8.17 -6.26 -2.04
C ASN A 457 -8.40 -5.29 -0.88
N GLU A 458 -7.42 -5.09 0.01
CA GLU A 458 -7.47 -4.09 1.09
C GLU A 458 -7.79 -2.69 0.53
N ILE A 459 -7.15 -2.26 -0.58
CA ILE A 459 -7.44 -0.95 -1.20
C ILE A 459 -8.79 -0.95 -1.92
N HIS A 460 -9.13 -2.03 -2.61
CA HIS A 460 -10.38 -2.10 -3.36
C HIS A 460 -11.63 -2.16 -2.46
N THR A 461 -11.50 -2.72 -1.25
CA THR A 461 -12.59 -2.80 -0.26
C THR A 461 -12.75 -1.55 0.58
N GLU A 462 -11.70 -0.69 0.65
CA GLU A 462 -11.81 0.60 1.34
C GLU A 462 -12.98 1.43 0.80
N THR A 463 -13.66 2.13 1.70
CA THR A 463 -14.79 2.99 1.35
C THR A 463 -14.30 4.18 0.53
N ASN A 464 -15.03 4.48 -0.55
CA ASN A 464 -14.76 5.69 -1.32
C ASN A 464 -15.12 6.92 -0.49
N GLU A 465 -14.41 8.02 -0.73
CA GLU A 465 -14.71 9.31 -0.12
C GLU A 465 -16.14 9.78 -0.46
N GLU A 466 -16.57 9.51 -1.69
CA GLU A 466 -17.95 9.76 -2.12
C GLU A 466 -18.84 8.54 -1.87
N ASN A 467 -19.85 8.73 -1.04
CA ASN A 467 -20.86 7.72 -0.69
C ASN A 467 -22.15 7.96 -1.48
N ALA A 468 -22.95 6.90 -1.62
CA ALA A 468 -24.30 7.01 -2.18
C ALA A 468 -25.23 8.00 -1.44
N LYS A 469 -24.87 8.41 -0.23
CA LYS A 469 -25.57 9.43 0.57
C LYS A 469 -25.25 10.87 0.14
N ARG A 470 -24.16 11.09 -0.59
CA ARG A 470 -23.69 12.41 -1.08
C ARG A 470 -24.18 12.64 -2.49
N THR A 471 -25.48 12.74 -2.63
CA THR A 471 -26.15 12.85 -3.94
C THR A 471 -26.51 14.28 -4.32
N ARG A 472 -26.40 15.23 -3.38
CA ARG A 472 -26.82 16.60 -3.61
C ARG A 472 -25.80 17.34 -4.46
N ASN A 473 -26.16 17.61 -5.72
CA ASN A 473 -25.48 18.52 -6.60
C ASN A 473 -26.28 19.81 -6.63
N ALA A 474 -25.62 20.97 -6.63
CA ALA A 474 -26.28 22.28 -6.61
C ALA A 474 -27.18 22.59 -7.84
N TYR A 475 -27.22 21.70 -8.81
CA TYR A 475 -28.19 21.84 -9.92
C TYR A 475 -29.67 21.74 -9.48
N ILE A 476 -29.91 21.32 -8.21
CA ILE A 476 -31.29 21.14 -7.67
C ILE A 476 -31.62 22.26 -6.67
N ASP A 477 -30.61 22.91 -6.05
CA ASP A 477 -30.81 24.04 -5.15
C ASP A 477 -30.28 25.31 -5.78
N GLU A 478 -31.12 26.34 -5.79
CA GLU A 478 -30.82 27.72 -6.14
C GLU A 478 -29.40 28.12 -5.76
N THR A 479 -28.72 28.75 -6.71
CA THR A 479 -27.37 29.32 -6.62
C THR A 479 -26.87 29.48 -5.20
N LEU A 480 -25.66 28.93 -4.87
CA LEU A 480 -24.99 29.13 -3.57
C LEU A 480 -24.72 30.61 -3.26
N GLU A 481 -25.09 31.50 -4.17
CA GLU A 481 -25.09 32.95 -3.96
C GLU A 481 -25.98 33.30 -2.77
N GLY A 482 -25.37 33.81 -1.70
CA GLY A 482 -26.07 34.23 -0.50
C GLY A 482 -26.01 33.25 0.68
N HIS A 483 -25.35 32.09 0.56
CA HIS A 483 -25.29 31.11 1.66
C HIS A 483 -24.04 31.26 2.53
N SER A 484 -24.24 31.53 3.81
CA SER A 484 -23.16 31.53 4.82
C SER A 484 -22.76 30.08 5.17
N LEU A 485 -21.48 29.89 5.55
CA LEU A 485 -21.00 28.65 6.15
C LEU A 485 -21.31 28.67 7.66
N LYS A 486 -22.04 27.69 8.16
CA LYS A 486 -22.41 27.58 9.58
C LYS A 486 -21.82 26.30 10.17
N ILE A 487 -21.08 26.44 11.24
CA ILE A 487 -20.49 25.35 11.99
C ILE A 487 -21.26 25.27 13.31
N LYS A 488 -21.76 24.06 13.66
CA LYS A 488 -22.56 23.83 14.88
C LYS A 488 -21.96 22.67 15.67
N ASP A 489 -21.63 22.92 16.93
CA ASP A 489 -21.16 21.95 17.94
C ASP A 489 -20.07 21.02 17.42
N LEU A 490 -19.17 21.55 16.58
CA LEU A 490 -18.18 20.76 15.87
C LEU A 490 -17.01 20.38 16.77
N SER A 491 -16.78 19.08 16.90
CA SER A 491 -15.61 18.52 17.57
C SER A 491 -14.87 17.57 16.64
N PHE A 492 -13.55 17.58 16.73
CA PHE A 492 -12.70 16.77 15.85
C PHE A 492 -11.38 16.35 16.48
N LYS A 493 -10.92 15.14 16.16
CA LYS A 493 -9.57 14.61 16.40
C LYS A 493 -9.17 13.66 15.27
N TYR A 494 -7.89 13.61 14.96
CA TYR A 494 -7.35 12.69 13.92
C TYR A 494 -7.36 11.25 14.39
N ASP A 495 -6.98 11.01 15.65
CA ASP A 495 -7.09 9.69 16.30
C ASP A 495 -8.29 9.72 17.27
N ILE A 496 -9.27 8.86 17.02
CA ILE A 496 -10.50 8.73 17.80
C ILE A 496 -10.20 8.42 19.27
N TYR A 497 -9.08 7.76 19.55
CA TYR A 497 -8.65 7.37 20.88
C TYR A 497 -7.69 8.38 21.55
N SER A 498 -7.38 9.49 20.87
CA SER A 498 -6.64 10.57 21.52
C SER A 498 -7.40 11.14 22.73
N PRO A 499 -6.73 11.38 23.86
CA PRO A 499 -7.41 11.92 25.06
C PRO A 499 -7.87 13.37 24.88
N LYS A 500 -7.26 14.13 23.97
CA LYS A 500 -7.58 15.55 23.74
C LYS A 500 -8.13 15.73 22.32
N ASP A 501 -9.25 16.45 22.21
CA ASP A 501 -9.77 16.92 20.94
C ASP A 501 -8.88 18.02 20.39
N ILE A 502 -8.73 18.07 19.07
CA ILE A 502 -8.01 19.15 18.38
C ILE A 502 -8.93 20.36 18.22
N LEU A 503 -10.22 20.11 17.98
CA LEU A 503 -11.27 21.10 17.99
C LEU A 503 -12.39 20.57 18.90
N SER A 504 -12.89 21.43 19.80
CA SER A 504 -13.94 21.09 20.76
C SER A 504 -15.03 22.15 20.71
N ASP A 505 -16.26 21.73 20.45
CA ASP A 505 -17.47 22.56 20.54
C ASP A 505 -17.38 23.88 19.75
N ILE A 506 -16.91 23.80 18.49
CA ILE A 506 -16.79 24.96 17.62
C ILE A 506 -18.17 25.34 17.09
N ASN A 507 -18.59 26.57 17.44
CA ASN A 507 -19.79 27.21 16.93
C ASN A 507 -19.41 28.50 16.21
N LEU A 508 -19.55 28.55 14.87
CA LEU A 508 -19.10 29.67 14.05
C LEU A 508 -20.01 29.89 12.84
N SER A 509 -20.31 31.13 12.55
CA SER A 509 -20.95 31.54 11.30
C SER A 509 -19.95 32.38 10.49
N ILE A 510 -19.62 31.92 9.28
CA ILE A 510 -18.78 32.63 8.31
C ILE A 510 -19.73 33.32 7.34
N PRO A 511 -19.79 34.66 7.33
CA PRO A 511 -20.76 35.40 6.51
C PRO A 511 -20.42 35.32 5.03
N ASN A 512 -21.44 35.24 4.21
CA ASN A 512 -21.30 35.19 2.75
C ASN A 512 -20.70 36.49 2.20
N GLY A 513 -19.82 36.38 1.20
CA GLY A 513 -19.21 37.52 0.51
C GLY A 513 -18.28 38.38 1.39
N LYS A 514 -17.85 37.85 2.53
CA LYS A 514 -17.01 38.53 3.53
C LYS A 514 -15.70 37.80 3.78
N VAL A 515 -14.74 38.51 4.34
CA VAL A 515 -13.44 37.98 4.72
C VAL A 515 -13.44 37.65 6.22
N THR A 516 -13.26 36.40 6.56
CA THR A 516 -13.10 35.93 7.93
C THR A 516 -11.64 35.53 8.18
N ALA A 517 -10.98 36.17 9.14
CA ALA A 517 -9.62 35.83 9.56
C ALA A 517 -9.66 34.90 10.77
N ILE A 518 -8.93 33.79 10.72
CA ILE A 518 -8.74 32.86 11.82
C ILE A 518 -7.34 33.04 12.40
N VAL A 519 -7.24 33.43 13.66
CA VAL A 519 -5.98 33.67 14.36
C VAL A 519 -5.87 32.83 15.63
N GLY A 520 -4.66 32.66 16.15
CA GLY A 520 -4.42 31.88 17.38
C GLY A 520 -3.00 31.34 17.43
N ALA A 521 -2.63 30.78 18.57
CA ALA A 521 -1.32 30.18 18.78
C ALA A 521 -1.07 28.98 17.82
N SER A 522 0.20 28.61 17.62
CA SER A 522 0.53 27.40 16.88
C SER A 522 -0.08 26.17 17.58
N GLY A 523 -0.67 25.25 16.82
CA GLY A 523 -1.37 24.07 17.37
C GLY A 523 -2.80 24.34 17.90
N SER A 524 -3.36 25.54 17.74
CA SER A 524 -4.75 25.84 18.19
C SER A 524 -5.84 25.21 17.31
N GLY A 525 -5.50 24.55 16.19
CA GLY A 525 -6.47 23.85 15.32
C GLY A 525 -6.87 24.61 14.04
N LYS A 526 -6.26 25.75 13.70
CA LYS A 526 -6.61 26.59 12.53
C LYS A 526 -6.60 25.81 11.21
N THR A 527 -5.48 25.19 10.87
CA THR A 527 -5.33 24.36 9.66
C THR A 527 -6.31 23.18 9.64
N THR A 528 -6.59 22.59 10.80
CA THR A 528 -7.56 21.50 10.94
C THR A 528 -8.97 21.97 10.63
N LEU A 529 -9.36 23.17 11.07
CA LEU A 529 -10.66 23.76 10.75
C LEU A 529 -10.80 24.00 9.24
N VAL A 530 -9.77 24.53 8.57
CA VAL A 530 -9.74 24.70 7.10
C VAL A 530 -9.89 23.35 6.39
N LYS A 531 -9.18 22.32 6.84
CA LYS A 531 -9.28 20.96 6.26
C LYS A 531 -10.70 20.36 6.38
N LEU A 532 -11.38 20.63 7.50
CA LEU A 532 -12.77 20.23 7.70
C LEU A 532 -13.74 21.00 6.80
N LEU A 533 -13.54 22.30 6.61
CA LEU A 533 -14.32 23.14 5.69
C LEU A 533 -14.15 22.70 4.23
N LEU A 534 -12.97 22.24 3.85
CA LEU A 534 -12.70 21.64 2.52
C LEU A 534 -13.25 20.21 2.37
N GLY A 535 -13.80 19.63 3.45
CA GLY A 535 -14.34 18.28 3.43
C GLY A 535 -13.27 17.19 3.29
N PHE A 536 -12.02 17.43 3.72
CA PHE A 536 -10.99 16.39 3.76
C PHE A 536 -11.19 15.38 4.89
N TYR A 537 -11.90 15.82 5.94
CA TYR A 537 -12.27 15.00 7.09
C TYR A 537 -13.72 15.25 7.47
N GLU A 538 -14.32 14.27 8.11
CA GLU A 538 -15.65 14.41 8.72
C GLU A 538 -15.49 14.76 10.20
N PRO A 539 -16.32 15.68 10.75
CA PRO A 539 -16.33 15.97 12.19
C PRO A 539 -16.76 14.73 13.00
N LEU A 540 -16.20 14.61 14.20
CA LEU A 540 -16.60 13.55 15.13
C LEU A 540 -18.01 13.81 15.65
N ASN A 541 -18.28 15.04 16.04
CA ASN A 541 -19.59 15.53 16.48
C ASN A 541 -19.89 16.85 15.76
N GLY A 542 -21.17 17.22 15.74
CA GLY A 542 -21.63 18.46 15.13
C GLY A 542 -21.78 18.40 13.62
N SER A 543 -21.84 19.54 12.97
CA SER A 543 -22.02 19.63 11.51
C SER A 543 -21.50 20.94 10.92
N ILE A 544 -21.08 20.87 9.65
CA ILE A 544 -20.81 22.03 8.80
C ILE A 544 -22.01 22.15 7.84
N GLN A 545 -22.60 23.32 7.72
CA GLN A 545 -23.76 23.60 6.89
C GLN A 545 -23.43 24.69 5.87
N ILE A 546 -23.94 24.53 4.67
CA ILE A 546 -23.90 25.49 3.58
C ILE A 546 -25.36 25.82 3.25
N GLY A 547 -25.81 27.04 3.59
CA GLY A 547 -27.21 27.37 3.53
C GLY A 547 -28.06 26.47 4.42
N SER A 548 -28.98 25.69 3.86
CA SER A 548 -29.89 24.78 4.57
C SER A 548 -29.37 23.35 4.71
N ALA A 549 -28.34 22.95 3.94
CA ALA A 549 -27.88 21.58 3.86
C ALA A 549 -26.52 21.35 4.54
N LYS A 550 -26.30 20.13 5.01
CA LYS A 550 -25.02 19.74 5.60
C LYS A 550 -23.98 19.42 4.52
N LEU A 551 -22.71 19.75 4.77
CA LEU A 551 -21.61 19.48 3.87
C LEU A 551 -21.49 17.99 3.47
N ASN A 552 -21.83 17.08 4.38
CA ASN A 552 -21.80 15.64 4.12
C ASN A 552 -22.93 15.14 3.20
N GLU A 553 -23.87 15.98 2.81
CA GLU A 553 -24.93 15.67 1.84
C GLU A 553 -24.50 16.06 0.40
N TYR A 554 -23.54 16.99 0.27
CA TYR A 554 -23.04 17.43 -1.03
C TYR A 554 -22.01 16.46 -1.61
N ASN A 555 -21.97 16.37 -2.94
CA ASN A 555 -20.87 15.75 -3.66
C ASN A 555 -19.58 16.54 -3.40
N LEU A 556 -18.52 15.90 -2.87
CA LEU A 556 -17.28 16.57 -2.49
C LEU A 556 -16.49 17.09 -3.70
N GLY A 557 -16.54 16.39 -4.83
CA GLY A 557 -15.94 16.86 -6.07
C GLY A 557 -16.55 18.17 -6.51
N TRP A 558 -17.89 18.26 -6.48
CA TRP A 558 -18.61 19.49 -6.76
C TRP A 558 -18.29 20.59 -5.72
N TRP A 559 -18.33 20.27 -4.42
CA TRP A 559 -17.97 21.24 -3.37
C TRP A 559 -16.57 21.81 -3.59
N ARG A 560 -15.58 20.95 -3.78
CA ARG A 560 -14.19 21.38 -4.02
C ARG A 560 -14.01 22.14 -5.33
N SER A 561 -14.90 21.95 -6.34
CA SER A 561 -14.87 22.79 -7.54
C SER A 561 -15.23 24.24 -7.23
N GLN A 562 -16.09 24.47 -6.23
CA GLN A 562 -16.47 25.81 -5.76
C GLN A 562 -15.46 26.41 -4.79
N CYS A 563 -14.49 25.64 -4.31
CA CYS A 563 -13.45 26.06 -3.37
C CYS A 563 -12.12 26.28 -4.06
N GLY A 564 -11.39 27.32 -3.68
CA GLY A 564 -9.95 27.50 -3.97
C GLY A 564 -9.19 27.50 -2.67
N ALA A 565 -8.10 26.74 -2.58
CA ALA A 565 -7.32 26.66 -1.36
C ALA A 565 -5.82 26.81 -1.62
N VAL A 566 -5.15 27.63 -0.83
CA VAL A 566 -3.70 27.62 -0.65
C VAL A 566 -3.43 27.06 0.73
N MET A 567 -2.88 25.84 0.76
CA MET A 567 -2.50 25.18 2.01
C MET A 567 -1.06 25.51 2.36
N GLN A 568 -0.69 25.43 3.64
CA GLN A 568 0.66 25.67 4.15
C GLN A 568 1.73 24.85 3.39
N GLU A 569 1.44 23.58 3.12
CA GLU A 569 2.29 22.68 2.32
C GLU A 569 1.68 22.45 0.92
N GLY A 570 1.61 23.53 0.10
CA GLY A 570 1.11 23.40 -1.26
C GLY A 570 2.10 22.68 -2.17
N TYR A 571 1.61 21.84 -3.10
CA TYR A 571 2.43 21.02 -4.00
C TYR A 571 2.47 21.59 -5.42
N LEU A 572 3.66 21.64 -6.02
CA LEU A 572 3.88 21.95 -7.43
C LEU A 572 4.34 20.69 -8.18
N PHE A 573 3.71 20.44 -9.30
CA PHE A 573 4.05 19.31 -10.17
C PHE A 573 5.27 19.64 -11.03
N SER A 574 6.03 18.60 -11.40
CA SER A 574 7.10 18.72 -12.40
C SER A 574 6.46 18.91 -13.78
N ASP A 575 6.09 20.15 -14.08
CA ASP A 575 5.41 20.57 -15.31
C ASP A 575 5.70 22.06 -15.56
N THR A 576 5.11 22.64 -16.61
CA THR A 576 5.24 24.08 -16.91
C THR A 576 4.56 24.95 -15.84
N ILE A 577 4.98 26.21 -15.74
CA ILE A 577 4.33 27.19 -14.86
C ILE A 577 2.85 27.34 -15.25
N ALA A 578 2.55 27.39 -16.55
CA ALA A 578 1.18 27.45 -17.04
C ALA A 578 0.31 26.32 -16.51
N ARG A 579 0.76 25.06 -16.64
CA ARG A 579 0.03 23.90 -16.16
C ARG A 579 -0.02 23.78 -14.64
N ASN A 580 0.95 24.34 -13.93
CA ASN A 580 0.90 24.43 -12.48
C ASN A 580 -0.13 25.46 -11.98
N ILE A 581 -0.39 26.50 -12.73
CA ILE A 581 -1.44 27.49 -12.42
C ILE A 581 -2.81 26.95 -12.87
N ALA A 582 -2.92 26.49 -14.11
CA ALA A 582 -4.16 26.00 -14.73
C ALA A 582 -4.26 24.46 -14.63
N ILE A 583 -4.14 23.91 -13.42
CA ILE A 583 -4.01 22.45 -13.19
C ILE A 583 -5.25 21.64 -13.62
N SER A 584 -6.42 22.25 -13.71
CA SER A 584 -7.67 21.60 -14.10
C SER A 584 -7.94 21.62 -15.60
N ASP A 585 -7.20 22.44 -16.35
CA ASP A 585 -7.49 22.69 -17.76
C ASP A 585 -6.41 22.03 -18.63
N ASP A 586 -6.83 21.26 -19.63
CA ASP A 586 -5.90 20.64 -20.60
C ASP A 586 -5.19 21.69 -21.46
N GLU A 587 -5.91 22.76 -21.84
CA GLU A 587 -5.41 23.92 -22.57
C GLU A 587 -5.62 25.18 -21.72
N PRO A 588 -4.57 25.73 -21.09
CA PRO A 588 -4.66 26.93 -20.26
C PRO A 588 -5.10 28.17 -21.06
N ASP A 589 -6.06 28.90 -20.56
CA ASP A 589 -6.47 30.21 -21.09
C ASP A 589 -5.38 31.25 -20.74
N ILE A 590 -4.75 31.82 -21.76
CA ILE A 590 -3.60 32.74 -21.61
C ILE A 590 -4.01 34.05 -20.91
N GLU A 591 -5.18 34.59 -21.18
CA GLU A 591 -5.63 35.85 -20.57
C GLU A 591 -5.94 35.65 -19.07
N ARG A 592 -6.60 34.55 -18.72
CA ARG A 592 -6.82 34.17 -17.31
C ARG A 592 -5.50 33.87 -16.59
N LEU A 593 -4.53 33.24 -17.28
CA LEU A 593 -3.21 32.99 -16.76
C LEU A 593 -2.45 34.29 -16.41
N ARG A 594 -2.42 35.24 -17.34
CA ARG A 594 -1.79 36.54 -17.13
C ARG A 594 -2.47 37.34 -16.02
N TYR A 595 -3.81 37.31 -15.98
CA TYR A 595 -4.56 37.93 -14.90
C TYR A 595 -4.20 37.32 -13.55
N ALA A 596 -4.20 35.98 -13.45
CA ALA A 596 -3.87 35.26 -12.22
C ALA A 596 -2.43 35.55 -11.76
N ALA A 597 -1.49 35.57 -12.68
CA ALA A 597 -0.09 35.87 -12.37
C ALA A 597 0.10 37.34 -11.90
N ARG A 598 -0.64 38.29 -12.47
CA ARG A 598 -0.63 39.70 -12.03
C ARG A 598 -1.19 39.84 -10.62
N VAL A 599 -2.34 39.23 -10.33
CA VAL A 599 -2.94 39.28 -8.98
C VAL A 599 -2.00 38.64 -7.94
N ALA A 600 -1.31 37.57 -8.28
CA ALA A 600 -0.32 36.93 -7.42
C ALA A 600 1.06 37.61 -7.42
N ASN A 601 1.21 38.77 -8.06
CA ASN A 601 2.45 39.55 -8.17
C ASN A 601 3.65 38.71 -8.64
N ILE A 602 3.46 37.83 -9.65
CA ILE A 602 4.53 36.98 -10.18
C ILE A 602 4.67 37.11 -11.71
N ALA A 603 3.84 37.90 -12.36
CA ALA A 603 3.84 38.06 -13.83
C ALA A 603 5.20 38.51 -14.36
N ASP A 604 5.79 39.56 -13.80
CA ASP A 604 7.08 40.12 -14.24
C ASP A 604 8.21 39.07 -14.14
N TYR A 605 8.20 38.25 -13.08
CA TYR A 605 9.18 37.19 -12.93
C TYR A 605 8.99 36.11 -14.01
N ILE A 606 7.75 35.70 -14.27
CA ILE A 606 7.45 34.63 -15.27
C ILE A 606 7.80 35.12 -16.67
N GLU A 607 7.42 36.38 -17.00
CA GLU A 607 7.62 36.95 -18.34
C GLU A 607 9.09 37.29 -18.61
N ALA A 608 9.91 37.49 -17.58
CA ALA A 608 11.36 37.61 -17.70
C ALA A 608 12.10 36.29 -17.98
N LEU A 609 11.45 35.16 -17.79
CA LEU A 609 12.04 33.85 -18.09
C LEU A 609 12.10 33.59 -19.61
N PRO A 610 13.13 32.90 -20.15
CA PRO A 610 13.26 32.65 -21.58
C PRO A 610 12.07 31.97 -22.25
N LEU A 611 11.38 31.08 -21.54
CA LEU A 611 10.19 30.36 -21.99
C LEU A 611 8.90 30.86 -21.35
N ALA A 612 8.96 31.96 -20.57
CA ALA A 612 7.84 32.54 -19.85
C ALA A 612 6.96 31.47 -19.16
N TYR A 613 5.67 31.45 -19.43
CA TYR A 613 4.74 30.48 -18.84
C TYR A 613 5.01 29.00 -19.22
N ASN A 614 5.77 28.73 -20.28
CA ASN A 614 6.17 27.39 -20.69
C ASN A 614 7.43 26.91 -19.98
N THR A 615 7.99 27.70 -19.07
CA THR A 615 9.16 27.28 -18.29
C THR A 615 8.78 26.09 -17.39
N MET A 616 9.58 25.04 -17.50
CA MET A 616 9.43 23.82 -16.67
C MET A 616 9.89 24.11 -15.25
N ILE A 617 9.11 23.69 -14.28
CA ILE A 617 9.45 23.70 -12.87
C ILE A 617 9.82 22.26 -12.49
N GLY A 618 10.94 22.07 -11.79
CA GLY A 618 11.36 20.77 -11.29
C GLY A 618 10.43 20.24 -10.20
N GLN A 619 10.72 19.00 -9.77
CA GLN A 619 9.96 18.34 -8.71
C GLN A 619 9.94 19.24 -7.46
N ASP A 620 8.77 19.35 -6.82
CA ASP A 620 8.52 20.19 -5.64
C ASP A 620 8.92 21.68 -5.82
N GLY A 621 8.93 22.17 -7.06
CA GLY A 621 9.31 23.55 -7.36
C GLY A 621 10.81 23.81 -7.37
N GLN A 622 11.63 22.79 -7.68
CA GLN A 622 13.06 23.02 -7.91
C GLN A 622 13.29 24.08 -8.97
N GLY A 623 14.21 25.01 -8.69
CA GLY A 623 14.53 26.15 -9.55
C GLY A 623 13.75 27.43 -9.24
N ILE A 624 12.81 27.41 -8.27
CA ILE A 624 12.08 28.58 -7.80
C ILE A 624 12.20 28.73 -6.27
N SER A 625 12.16 30.00 -5.80
CA SER A 625 12.19 30.28 -4.35
C SER A 625 10.86 29.91 -3.68
N GLN A 626 10.88 29.75 -2.35
CA GLN A 626 9.67 29.46 -1.58
C GLN A 626 8.59 30.53 -1.74
N GLY A 627 8.97 31.83 -1.82
CA GLY A 627 8.04 32.91 -2.09
C GLY A 627 7.46 32.87 -3.50
N GLN A 628 8.25 32.48 -4.53
CA GLN A 628 7.74 32.25 -5.88
C GLN A 628 6.77 31.05 -5.93
N ARG A 629 7.10 29.97 -5.21
CA ARG A 629 6.22 28.82 -5.06
C ARG A 629 4.86 29.21 -4.48
N GLN A 630 4.84 29.99 -3.38
CA GLN A 630 3.58 30.47 -2.80
C GLN A 630 2.79 31.36 -3.78
N ARG A 631 3.46 32.25 -4.51
CA ARG A 631 2.78 33.09 -5.51
C ARG A 631 2.17 32.29 -6.65
N ILE A 632 2.81 31.22 -7.11
CA ILE A 632 2.22 30.30 -8.11
C ILE A 632 0.97 29.58 -7.52
N LEU A 633 1.00 29.19 -6.26
CA LEU A 633 -0.16 28.59 -5.60
C LEU A 633 -1.33 29.58 -5.43
N ILE A 634 -1.02 30.85 -5.15
CA ILE A 634 -2.04 31.92 -5.14
C ILE A 634 -2.60 32.14 -6.55
N ALA A 635 -1.74 32.22 -7.58
CA ALA A 635 -2.18 32.33 -8.98
C ALA A 635 -3.09 31.16 -9.39
N ARG A 636 -2.85 29.95 -8.90
CA ARG A 636 -3.72 28.76 -9.12
C ARG A 636 -5.14 28.99 -8.60
N VAL A 637 -5.29 29.57 -7.41
CA VAL A 637 -6.59 29.90 -6.83
C VAL A 637 -7.29 31.01 -7.61
N VAL A 638 -6.54 32.04 -7.99
CA VAL A 638 -7.08 33.16 -8.79
C VAL A 638 -7.52 32.68 -10.16
N TYR A 639 -6.74 31.83 -10.83
CA TYR A 639 -7.09 31.23 -12.13
C TYR A 639 -8.38 30.40 -12.05
N LYS A 640 -8.54 29.61 -10.99
CA LYS A 640 -9.74 28.80 -10.75
C LYS A 640 -10.99 29.66 -10.55
N ASN A 641 -10.87 30.86 -10.00
CA ASN A 641 -11.95 31.81 -9.73
C ASN A 641 -13.12 31.21 -8.91
N PRO A 642 -12.88 30.63 -7.72
CA PRO A 642 -13.89 29.96 -6.92
C PRO A 642 -14.80 30.95 -6.17
N MET A 643 -15.97 30.45 -5.67
CA MET A 643 -16.85 31.22 -4.78
C MET A 643 -16.32 31.27 -3.33
N PHE A 644 -15.67 30.20 -2.89
CA PHE A 644 -15.09 30.07 -1.55
C PHE A 644 -13.56 30.01 -1.64
N VAL A 645 -12.87 30.87 -0.89
CA VAL A 645 -11.40 30.94 -0.89
C VAL A 645 -10.88 30.62 0.51
N PHE A 646 -9.97 29.67 0.59
CA PHE A 646 -9.31 29.27 1.85
C PHE A 646 -7.81 29.50 1.72
N LEU A 647 -7.24 30.33 2.58
CA LEU A 647 -5.82 30.66 2.58
C LEU A 647 -5.22 30.25 3.93
N ASP A 648 -4.40 29.23 3.95
CA ASP A 648 -3.71 28.76 5.15
C ASP A 648 -2.25 29.17 5.10
N GLU A 649 -1.91 30.26 5.82
CA GLU A 649 -0.56 30.82 5.87
C GLU A 649 0.05 31.16 4.48
N ALA A 650 -0.79 31.57 3.54
CA ALA A 650 -0.42 31.73 2.13
C ALA A 650 0.61 32.85 1.87
N THR A 651 0.94 33.70 2.84
CA THR A 651 1.88 34.84 2.67
C THR A 651 3.12 34.72 3.55
N ASN A 652 3.29 33.66 4.34
CA ASN A 652 4.37 33.57 5.34
C ASN A 652 5.80 33.60 4.76
N ALA A 653 6.02 33.10 3.56
CA ALA A 653 7.32 33.06 2.89
C ALA A 653 7.58 34.27 1.98
N LEU A 654 6.71 35.28 2.03
CA LEU A 654 6.83 36.51 1.23
C LEU A 654 7.56 37.61 2.01
N ASP A 655 8.35 38.40 1.29
CA ASP A 655 8.85 39.64 1.81
C ASP A 655 7.73 40.70 1.97
N ALA A 656 7.95 41.72 2.77
CA ALA A 656 6.95 42.72 3.12
C ALA A 656 6.36 43.47 1.90
N ASN A 657 7.18 43.71 0.86
CA ASN A 657 6.74 44.42 -0.34
C ASN A 657 5.82 43.56 -1.19
N ASN A 658 6.21 42.29 -1.44
CA ASN A 658 5.38 41.31 -2.18
C ASN A 658 4.10 40.99 -1.40
N GLU A 659 4.16 40.83 -0.08
CA GLU A 659 2.98 40.58 0.75
C GLU A 659 1.96 41.76 0.63
N ARG A 660 2.42 42.99 0.73
CA ARG A 660 1.55 44.17 0.59
C ARG A 660 0.89 44.24 -0.78
N ALA A 661 1.68 44.11 -1.85
CA ALA A 661 1.17 44.14 -3.22
C ALA A 661 0.14 43.03 -3.46
N ILE A 662 0.41 41.81 -3.00
CA ILE A 662 -0.52 40.65 -3.14
C ILE A 662 -1.79 40.88 -2.31
N THR A 663 -1.68 41.43 -1.09
CA THR A 663 -2.85 41.69 -0.24
C THR A 663 -3.76 42.73 -0.88
N GLU A 664 -3.18 43.78 -1.45
CA GLU A 664 -3.90 44.82 -2.18
C GLU A 664 -4.61 44.23 -3.43
N ASN A 665 -3.89 43.48 -4.25
CA ASN A 665 -4.46 42.83 -5.45
C ASN A 665 -5.55 41.80 -5.10
N LEU A 666 -5.38 41.03 -4.04
CA LEU A 666 -6.35 40.04 -3.58
C LEU A 666 -7.60 40.68 -3.01
N SER A 667 -7.53 41.92 -2.46
CA SER A 667 -8.70 42.61 -1.95
C SER A 667 -9.78 42.81 -3.03
N ASP A 668 -9.36 43.11 -4.26
CA ASP A 668 -10.26 43.22 -5.42
C ASP A 668 -10.80 41.84 -5.86
N PHE A 669 -9.95 40.82 -5.83
CA PHE A 669 -10.35 39.48 -6.16
C PHE A 669 -11.36 38.87 -5.16
N TYR A 670 -11.33 39.30 -3.90
CA TYR A 670 -12.22 38.84 -2.83
C TYR A 670 -13.65 39.38 -2.95
N LYS A 671 -13.88 40.44 -3.71
CA LYS A 671 -15.22 41.07 -3.85
C LYS A 671 -16.25 40.04 -4.31
N GLY A 672 -17.30 39.87 -3.51
CA GLY A 672 -18.37 38.92 -3.77
C GLY A 672 -18.04 37.45 -3.43
N LYS A 673 -16.87 37.15 -2.90
CA LYS A 673 -16.44 35.80 -2.50
C LYS A 673 -16.42 35.65 -0.97
N THR A 674 -16.69 34.44 -0.51
CA THR A 674 -16.53 34.08 0.90
C THR A 674 -15.11 33.63 1.13
N VAL A 675 -14.36 34.37 1.96
CA VAL A 675 -12.92 34.16 2.15
C VAL A 675 -12.61 33.81 3.60
N VAL A 676 -11.85 32.74 3.80
CA VAL A 676 -11.31 32.33 5.10
C VAL A 676 -9.80 32.39 5.03
N VAL A 677 -9.19 33.23 5.85
CA VAL A 677 -7.73 33.41 5.91
C VAL A 677 -7.21 33.00 7.28
N VAL A 678 -6.35 32.00 7.32
CA VAL A 678 -5.54 31.70 8.51
C VAL A 678 -4.29 32.58 8.45
N ALA A 679 -4.19 33.53 9.34
CA ALA A 679 -3.13 34.52 9.31
C ALA A 679 -2.35 34.55 10.61
N HIS A 680 -1.04 34.78 10.46
CA HIS A 680 -0.10 35.04 11.56
C HIS A 680 0.39 36.51 11.56
N ARG A 681 0.05 37.29 10.53
CA ARG A 681 0.48 38.67 10.39
C ARG A 681 -0.68 39.65 10.55
N LEU A 682 -0.45 40.70 11.30
CA LEU A 682 -1.45 41.75 11.60
C LEU A 682 -1.97 42.45 10.34
N SER A 683 -1.10 42.67 9.33
CA SER A 683 -1.45 43.27 8.03
C SER A 683 -2.61 42.55 7.33
N THR A 684 -2.66 41.22 7.41
CA THR A 684 -3.70 40.42 6.79
C THR A 684 -5.00 40.37 7.61
N VAL A 685 -4.89 40.49 8.94
CA VAL A 685 -6.03 40.33 9.86
C VAL A 685 -6.81 41.62 10.05
N ARG A 686 -6.13 42.78 10.04
CA ARG A 686 -6.71 44.08 10.38
C ARG A 686 -7.92 44.46 9.51
N ASN A 687 -7.86 44.11 8.24
CA ASN A 687 -8.90 44.49 7.26
C ASN A 687 -9.98 43.39 7.08
N ALA A 688 -9.99 42.35 7.90
CA ALA A 688 -11.01 41.31 7.84
C ALA A 688 -12.35 41.80 8.40
N ASP A 689 -13.45 41.42 7.75
CA ASP A 689 -14.80 41.76 8.22
C ASP A 689 -15.14 41.03 9.56
N GLN A 690 -14.52 39.89 9.78
CA GLN A 690 -14.68 39.08 11.00
C GLN A 690 -13.33 38.49 11.38
N ILE A 691 -12.98 38.49 12.64
CA ILE A 691 -11.82 37.84 13.23
C ILE A 691 -12.29 36.81 14.22
N VAL A 692 -11.75 35.58 14.10
CA VAL A 692 -12.04 34.45 14.99
C VAL A 692 -10.75 34.05 15.69
N VAL A 693 -10.73 34.13 17.00
CA VAL A 693 -9.58 33.71 17.82
C VAL A 693 -9.77 32.28 18.28
N LEU A 694 -8.91 31.39 17.80
CA LEU A 694 -8.84 30.00 18.23
C LEU A 694 -7.77 29.84 19.31
N ASP A 695 -8.17 29.26 20.44
CA ASP A 695 -7.26 28.93 21.52
C ASP A 695 -7.58 27.54 22.08
N GLU A 696 -6.55 26.69 22.16
CA GLU A 696 -6.67 25.29 22.63
C GLU A 696 -7.84 24.50 22.01
N GLY A 697 -8.11 24.71 20.72
CA GLY A 697 -9.18 24.00 20.02
C GLY A 697 -10.58 24.55 20.24
N LYS A 698 -10.74 25.73 20.86
CA LYS A 698 -12.01 26.41 21.09
C LYS A 698 -12.00 27.82 20.53
N ILE A 699 -13.17 28.35 20.22
CA ILE A 699 -13.33 29.76 19.88
C ILE A 699 -13.29 30.57 21.17
N ALA A 700 -12.27 31.42 21.29
CA ALA A 700 -12.11 32.30 22.45
C ALA A 700 -12.81 33.64 22.26
N GLU A 701 -12.68 34.25 21.08
CA GLU A 701 -13.21 35.59 20.75
C GLU A 701 -13.64 35.65 19.28
N VAL A 702 -14.68 36.41 18.98
CA VAL A 702 -15.14 36.72 17.61
C VAL A 702 -15.53 38.20 17.56
N GLY A 703 -15.06 38.93 16.58
CA GLY A 703 -15.41 40.36 16.39
C GLY A 703 -14.59 40.97 15.27
N THR A 704 -14.64 42.30 15.15
CA THR A 704 -13.77 43.10 14.28
C THR A 704 -12.46 43.47 14.99
N HIS A 705 -11.48 43.97 14.23
CA HIS A 705 -10.20 44.42 14.79
C HIS A 705 -10.40 45.47 15.91
N GLU A 706 -11.29 46.44 15.69
CA GLU A 706 -11.57 47.51 16.64
C GLU A 706 -12.22 46.98 17.92
N GLU A 707 -13.24 46.11 17.80
CA GLU A 707 -13.93 45.52 18.94
C GLU A 707 -12.99 44.65 19.80
N LEU A 708 -12.21 43.77 19.16
CA LEU A 708 -11.31 42.88 19.88
C LEU A 708 -10.11 43.58 20.51
N THR A 709 -9.64 44.67 19.90
CA THR A 709 -8.58 45.51 20.49
C THR A 709 -9.07 46.30 21.70
N ALA A 710 -10.32 46.77 21.66
CA ALA A 710 -10.95 47.49 22.77
C ALA A 710 -11.20 46.55 23.98
N THR A 711 -11.54 45.28 23.74
CA THR A 711 -11.79 44.27 24.79
C THR A 711 -10.52 43.86 25.55
N ARG A 712 -9.32 44.10 24.99
CA ARG A 712 -8.01 43.74 25.54
C ARG A 712 -7.86 42.27 25.94
N GLY A 713 -8.51 41.37 25.21
CA GLY A 713 -8.50 39.94 25.45
C GLY A 713 -7.30 39.23 24.80
N LYS A 714 -7.51 37.95 24.40
CA LYS A 714 -6.48 37.09 23.76
C LYS A 714 -6.01 37.68 22.42
N TYR A 715 -6.93 38.24 21.62
CA TYR A 715 -6.56 38.94 20.38
C TYR A 715 -5.59 40.07 20.62
N PHE A 716 -5.88 40.94 21.60
CA PHE A 716 -5.00 42.05 21.94
C PHE A 716 -3.62 41.56 22.34
N ALA A 717 -3.53 40.49 23.15
CA ALA A 717 -2.24 39.92 23.53
C ALA A 717 -1.44 39.40 22.32
N LEU A 718 -2.10 38.74 21.33
CA LEU A 718 -1.46 38.31 20.08
C LEU A 718 -0.94 39.50 19.27
N VAL A 719 -1.74 40.55 19.12
CA VAL A 719 -1.36 41.76 18.37
C VAL A 719 -0.21 42.49 19.06
N LYS A 720 -0.26 42.63 20.38
CA LYS A 720 0.80 43.27 21.15
C LYS A 720 2.14 42.57 21.01
N ASN A 721 2.14 41.22 21.14
CA ASN A 721 3.37 40.43 20.93
C ASN A 721 3.95 40.57 19.54
N GLN A 722 3.11 40.71 18.49
CA GLN A 722 3.58 40.95 17.13
C GLN A 722 4.14 42.35 16.90
N LEU A 723 3.56 43.36 17.53
CA LEU A 723 4.08 44.74 17.48
C LEU A 723 5.41 44.91 18.24
N GLU A 724 5.58 44.17 19.35
CA GLU A 724 6.82 44.16 20.13
C GLU A 724 7.97 43.38 19.44
N LEU A 725 7.66 42.36 18.62
CA LEU A 725 8.63 41.61 17.83
C LEU A 725 8.98 42.27 16.49
N GLY A 726 8.19 43.28 16.07
CA GLY A 726 8.37 44.01 14.82
C GLY A 726 9.11 45.36 14.94
N ASN A 727 9.62 45.69 16.13
CA ASN A 727 10.48 46.88 16.37
C ASN A 727 11.94 46.48 16.37
#